data_94af314e15d42c3a30dbe5a225719c65
#
_entry.id   94af314e15d42c3a30dbe5a225719c65
#
_cell.length_a   1.000
_cell.length_b   1.000
_cell.length_c   1.000
_cell.angle_alpha   90.00
_cell.angle_beta   90.00
_cell.angle_gamma   90.00
#
_symmetry.space_group_name_H-M   'P 1'
#
loop_
_entity.id
_entity.type
_entity.pdbx_description
1 polymer ?
#
loop_
_entity_poly.entity_id
_entity_poly.type
_entity_poly.pdbx_seq_one_letter_code
_entity_poly.pdbx_strand_id
1 'polypeptide(L)'
;MSYSREVDKKWQKKWEESKLYKFDRDNLDKKLYCLEMFSYPSGANLHVGHWYNFGLTDSWARMKRMQGYNVFHPQGFDAFGLPAENYAIKTGIHPMDSTMKNIETMERQLKEMGATFDWDYEVITCVPEYYKWTQWIFLQLYKKGLAYRKKAPVNWCPSCKTVLANEQVVDGACERCNSEVTRKNLTQWFFKITEYAQELLDCLPALDWPEKTKKIQTNWIGRSEGAQIEFKVDNGDKPPEEITFNVFTTRADTLYGVTYVVLAPEHELVDKITTPEQRKIVEEYREQVNKVSEIDRLSTVREKTGVFTGAYAVHPLTGIKVPIWIADYVLAGYGTGCVMAVPAHDERDYEFATKYGLDIIRVIKGKDGVDDTLPFVEDGILVNSQEFDGITSEDARLKIVEKLSQQGKGELKVTYRLRDWLVSRQRYWGAPIPVIHCEKCGIVPVPEDQLPVELPYDVVFTPDGESPLAKCESFINTVCPSCGSPAKRDSDTLDTFVCSSWYFLRYPDNKNDKQAFDPEWINKILPVDKYVGGAEHAAMHLLYARFVTKALRDMGYLNFDEPFLSLVHQGTILGSDGQKMSKSRGNTVTPDEYINKYGSDVFRMYLAFGFAYVEGGPWSDDGIKAIDRFIGRVDRLIEKVVSERGKPSANTMGADEKELNYVRHNTIKNVTQDTDQFQFNTAIARLMELVNAIYKYDMKQDKNHDLMEETIKDLLKLMSPFAPHFAEEMWETMGEKDFIFNQSWPSYDEKALVKDEVEIAVQFNGQIKFRINVPTDAENKEIEDIVKNDPRSAQYLEVKNIVKIIVVKGRLINIVVK
;
A
#
# COMPACT_ATOMS: atom_id res chain seq x y z
N MET A 1 -36.89 -18.38 -12.10
CA MET A 1 -36.33 -17.73 -13.33
C MET A 1 -34.81 -17.82 -13.15
N SER A 2 -34.10 -18.39 -14.09
CA SER A 2 -32.62 -18.56 -13.93
C SER A 2 -31.93 -17.19 -13.86
N TYR A 3 -31.01 -17.01 -12.93
CA TYR A 3 -30.23 -15.78 -12.79
C TYR A 3 -29.55 -15.41 -14.11
N SER A 4 -29.56 -14.15 -14.49
CA SER A 4 -29.09 -13.65 -15.77
C SER A 4 -28.77 -12.15 -15.71
N ARG A 5 -28.13 -11.61 -16.73
CA ARG A 5 -27.84 -10.19 -16.91
C ARG A 5 -29.09 -9.28 -16.80
N GLU A 6 -30.26 -9.78 -17.15
CA GLU A 6 -31.51 -9.00 -17.03
C GLU A 6 -31.93 -8.81 -15.57
N VAL A 7 -31.60 -9.77 -14.69
CA VAL A 7 -31.79 -9.63 -13.24
C VAL A 7 -30.88 -8.52 -12.71
N ASP A 8 -29.61 -8.46 -13.16
CA ASP A 8 -28.69 -7.37 -12.77
C ASP A 8 -29.30 -6.00 -13.10
N LYS A 9 -29.72 -5.79 -14.35
CA LYS A 9 -30.29 -4.52 -14.81
C LYS A 9 -31.56 -4.13 -14.04
N LYS A 10 -32.41 -5.11 -13.75
CA LYS A 10 -33.64 -4.91 -12.97
C LYS A 10 -33.32 -4.29 -11.61
N TRP A 11 -32.36 -4.88 -10.89
CA TRP A 11 -32.03 -4.47 -9.53
C TRP A 11 -31.19 -3.21 -9.49
N GLN A 12 -30.23 -3.04 -10.37
CA GLN A 12 -29.45 -1.79 -10.50
C GLN A 12 -30.38 -0.58 -10.68
N LYS A 13 -31.37 -0.70 -11.57
CA LYS A 13 -32.36 0.35 -11.78
C LYS A 13 -33.21 0.63 -10.52
N LYS A 14 -33.69 -0.41 -9.82
CA LYS A 14 -34.46 -0.26 -8.58
C LYS A 14 -33.63 0.42 -7.47
N TRP A 15 -32.36 0.06 -7.34
CA TRP A 15 -31.45 0.64 -6.35
C TRP A 15 -31.15 2.11 -6.63
N GLU A 16 -30.93 2.48 -7.91
CA GLU A 16 -30.70 3.85 -8.33
C GLU A 16 -31.93 4.73 -8.08
N GLU A 17 -33.11 4.27 -8.47
CA GLU A 17 -34.38 4.97 -8.25
C GLU A 17 -34.69 5.17 -6.76
N SER A 18 -34.37 4.21 -5.91
CA SER A 18 -34.61 4.28 -4.46
C SER A 18 -33.51 5.01 -3.69
N LYS A 19 -32.38 5.35 -4.35
CA LYS A 19 -31.17 5.91 -3.70
C LYS A 19 -30.71 5.09 -2.49
N LEU A 20 -30.72 3.76 -2.63
CA LEU A 20 -30.54 2.78 -1.57
C LEU A 20 -29.23 2.95 -0.80
N TYR A 21 -28.19 3.44 -1.45
CA TYR A 21 -26.81 3.50 -0.91
C TYR A 21 -26.42 4.88 -0.39
N LYS A 22 -27.36 5.78 -0.22
CA LYS A 22 -27.10 7.13 0.22
C LYS A 22 -26.55 7.16 1.65
N PHE A 23 -25.46 7.91 1.84
CA PHE A 23 -24.91 8.21 3.15
C PHE A 23 -25.80 9.21 3.89
N ASP A 24 -26.14 8.92 5.13
CA ASP A 24 -26.94 9.81 5.98
C ASP A 24 -26.00 10.75 6.77
N ARG A 25 -25.92 12.01 6.36
CA ARG A 25 -25.10 13.04 7.00
C ARG A 25 -25.54 13.39 8.42
N ASP A 26 -26.80 13.15 8.76
CA ASP A 26 -27.39 13.52 10.04
C ASP A 26 -27.22 12.43 11.10
N ASN A 27 -26.81 11.21 10.70
CA ASN A 27 -26.61 10.07 11.58
C ASN A 27 -25.15 9.60 11.57
N LEU A 28 -24.36 10.09 12.52
CA LEU A 28 -22.94 9.75 12.64
C LEU A 28 -22.61 8.75 13.76
N ASP A 29 -23.60 8.26 14.50
CA ASP A 29 -23.38 7.40 15.67
C ASP A 29 -22.61 6.10 15.34
N LYS A 30 -22.86 5.54 14.17
CA LYS A 30 -22.16 4.36 13.63
C LYS A 30 -21.62 4.64 12.23
N LYS A 31 -21.05 5.84 12.01
CA LYS A 31 -20.44 6.15 10.73
C LYS A 31 -19.27 5.21 10.45
N LEU A 32 -19.11 4.85 9.19
CA LEU A 32 -17.99 4.04 8.72
C LEU A 32 -17.57 4.53 7.34
N TYR A 33 -16.39 5.09 7.25
CA TYR A 33 -15.83 5.53 6.00
C TYR A 33 -15.01 4.39 5.37
N CYS A 34 -15.59 3.75 4.35
CA CYS A 34 -14.96 2.74 3.52
C CYS A 34 -14.46 3.37 2.23
N LEU A 35 -13.21 3.14 1.87
CA LEU A 35 -12.61 3.76 0.70
C LEU A 35 -11.62 2.83 0.02
N GLU A 36 -11.68 2.75 -1.29
CA GLU A 36 -10.64 2.15 -2.12
C GLU A 36 -9.76 3.23 -2.75
N MET A 37 -8.53 2.83 -3.12
CA MET A 37 -7.72 3.66 -3.99
C MET A 37 -8.42 3.83 -5.34
N PHE A 38 -8.76 5.06 -5.68
CA PHE A 38 -9.50 5.35 -6.91
C PHE A 38 -8.69 5.09 -8.18
N SER A 39 -9.40 4.82 -9.29
CA SER A 39 -8.77 4.33 -10.51
C SER A 39 -8.28 5.46 -11.41
N TYR A 40 -7.23 5.15 -12.19
CA TYR A 40 -6.78 5.98 -13.30
C TYR A 40 -7.58 5.68 -14.56
N PRO A 41 -8.27 6.63 -15.18
CA PRO A 41 -8.98 6.45 -16.45
C PRO A 41 -8.01 6.48 -17.65
N SER A 42 -6.88 5.76 -17.54
CA SER A 42 -5.85 5.66 -18.57
C SER A 42 -6.19 4.71 -19.71
N GLY A 43 -7.28 3.97 -19.60
CA GLY A 43 -7.82 3.06 -20.62
C GLY A 43 -9.34 3.09 -20.59
N ALA A 44 -9.95 2.63 -21.67
CA ALA A 44 -11.40 2.73 -21.84
C ALA A 44 -12.23 1.82 -20.92
N ASN A 45 -11.63 0.79 -20.30
CA ASN A 45 -12.35 -0.21 -19.54
C ASN A 45 -11.68 -0.57 -18.21
N LEU A 46 -12.50 -0.94 -17.24
CA LEU A 46 -12.06 -1.61 -16.04
C LEU A 46 -11.47 -2.99 -16.37
N HIS A 47 -10.43 -3.38 -15.67
CA HIS A 47 -9.87 -4.73 -15.77
C HIS A 47 -10.26 -5.57 -14.53
N VAL A 48 -9.98 -6.85 -14.56
CA VAL A 48 -10.33 -7.80 -13.49
C VAL A 48 -9.81 -7.37 -12.11
N GLY A 49 -8.66 -6.71 -12.03
CA GLY A 49 -8.12 -6.20 -10.77
C GLY A 49 -8.98 -5.10 -10.12
N HIS A 50 -9.64 -4.25 -10.93
CA HIS A 50 -10.62 -3.29 -10.40
C HIS A 50 -11.84 -4.00 -9.81
N TRP A 51 -12.37 -5.01 -10.49
CA TRP A 51 -13.46 -5.81 -9.98
C TRP A 51 -13.09 -6.56 -8.70
N TYR A 52 -11.85 -7.05 -8.62
CA TYR A 52 -11.32 -7.73 -7.45
C TYR A 52 -11.20 -6.80 -6.24
N ASN A 53 -10.74 -5.57 -6.45
CA ASN A 53 -10.67 -4.56 -5.41
C ASN A 53 -12.09 -4.06 -5.04
N PHE A 54 -12.75 -3.37 -5.95
CA PHE A 54 -14.00 -2.65 -5.68
C PHE A 54 -15.16 -3.57 -5.35
N GLY A 55 -15.33 -4.67 -6.09
CA GLY A 55 -16.43 -5.61 -5.87
C GLY A 55 -16.34 -6.35 -4.54
N LEU A 56 -15.14 -6.65 -4.07
CA LEU A 56 -14.98 -7.38 -2.80
C LEU A 56 -14.93 -6.44 -1.59
N THR A 57 -14.41 -5.24 -1.73
CA THR A 57 -14.55 -4.19 -0.71
C THR A 57 -16.02 -3.83 -0.52
N ASP A 58 -16.78 -3.74 -1.61
CA ASP A 58 -18.24 -3.56 -1.56
C ASP A 58 -18.94 -4.70 -0.79
N SER A 59 -18.47 -5.95 -0.92
CA SER A 59 -19.03 -7.06 -0.14
C SER A 59 -18.87 -6.84 1.36
N TRP A 60 -17.72 -6.34 1.80
CA TRP A 60 -17.51 -5.96 3.18
C TRP A 60 -18.39 -4.77 3.60
N ALA A 61 -18.48 -3.73 2.77
CA ALA A 61 -19.28 -2.54 3.02
C ALA A 61 -20.78 -2.88 3.16
N ARG A 62 -21.31 -3.80 2.31
CA ARG A 62 -22.68 -4.30 2.39
C ARG A 62 -22.96 -5.00 3.72
N MET A 63 -22.09 -5.91 4.16
CA MET A 63 -22.22 -6.57 5.45
C MET A 63 -22.25 -5.53 6.57
N LYS A 64 -21.35 -4.55 6.59
CA LYS A 64 -21.32 -3.50 7.61
C LYS A 64 -22.62 -2.69 7.64
N ARG A 65 -23.16 -2.34 6.49
CA ARG A 65 -24.44 -1.62 6.42
C ARG A 65 -25.60 -2.45 6.98
N MET A 66 -25.67 -3.74 6.67
CA MET A 66 -26.64 -4.67 7.25
C MET A 66 -26.43 -4.88 8.77
N GLN A 67 -25.21 -4.65 9.28
CA GLN A 67 -24.91 -4.61 10.72
C GLN A 67 -25.32 -3.27 11.38
N GLY A 68 -25.93 -2.35 10.63
CA GLY A 68 -26.43 -1.07 11.10
C GLY A 68 -25.43 0.07 11.11
N TYR A 69 -24.29 -0.07 10.38
CA TYR A 69 -23.39 1.05 10.17
C TYR A 69 -23.90 1.98 9.07
N ASN A 70 -23.74 3.28 9.28
CA ASN A 70 -23.93 4.29 8.24
C ASN A 70 -22.65 4.39 7.42
N VAL A 71 -22.59 3.65 6.32
CA VAL A 71 -21.37 3.49 5.51
C VAL A 71 -21.28 4.62 4.50
N PHE A 72 -20.23 5.41 4.60
CA PHE A 72 -19.81 6.35 3.58
C PHE A 72 -18.84 5.63 2.60
N HIS A 73 -19.31 5.41 1.37
CA HIS A 73 -18.57 4.66 0.33
C HIS A 73 -18.60 5.45 -0.98
N PRO A 74 -17.77 6.49 -1.11
CA PRO A 74 -17.70 7.31 -2.32
C PRO A 74 -16.83 6.66 -3.39
N GLN A 75 -16.96 7.14 -4.63
CA GLN A 75 -16.13 6.71 -5.76
C GLN A 75 -15.73 7.92 -6.63
N GLY A 76 -14.63 7.79 -7.37
CA GLY A 76 -14.12 8.83 -8.25
C GLY A 76 -12.92 8.39 -9.07
N PHE A 77 -12.27 9.37 -9.71
CA PHE A 77 -11.22 9.09 -10.68
C PHE A 77 -10.00 9.99 -10.49
N ASP A 78 -8.83 9.36 -10.42
CA ASP A 78 -7.55 10.07 -10.52
C ASP A 78 -7.22 10.29 -11.99
N ALA A 79 -7.65 11.41 -12.50
CA ALA A 79 -7.84 11.62 -13.93
C ALA A 79 -6.69 12.37 -14.64
N PHE A 80 -5.68 12.82 -13.89
CA PHE A 80 -4.45 13.35 -14.46
C PHE A 80 -3.44 12.26 -14.77
N GLY A 81 -2.41 12.58 -15.55
CA GLY A 81 -1.26 11.73 -15.76
C GLY A 81 -0.85 11.51 -17.20
N LEU A 82 0.34 11.00 -17.34
CA LEU A 82 1.07 10.81 -18.60
C LEU A 82 0.37 9.93 -19.66
N PRO A 83 -0.41 8.88 -19.31
CA PRO A 83 -1.03 8.03 -20.32
C PRO A 83 -2.00 8.78 -21.25
N ALA A 84 -2.80 9.71 -20.70
CA ALA A 84 -3.74 10.51 -21.49
C ALA A 84 -3.00 11.50 -22.40
N GLU A 85 -1.94 12.12 -21.94
CA GLU A 85 -1.09 13.02 -22.76
C GLU A 85 -0.37 12.24 -23.87
N ASN A 86 0.16 11.05 -23.57
CA ASN A 86 0.79 10.19 -24.58
C ASN A 86 -0.23 9.71 -25.63
N TYR A 87 -1.47 9.49 -25.23
CA TYR A 87 -2.56 9.16 -26.14
C TYR A 87 -2.88 10.35 -27.05
N ALA A 88 -2.93 11.56 -26.51
CA ALA A 88 -3.13 12.80 -27.28
C ALA A 88 -2.01 13.01 -28.32
N ILE A 89 -0.76 12.80 -27.96
CA ILE A 89 0.40 12.88 -28.89
C ILE A 89 0.23 11.91 -30.06
N LYS A 90 -0.29 10.71 -29.81
CA LYS A 90 -0.47 9.66 -30.82
C LYS A 90 -1.68 9.87 -31.71
N THR A 91 -2.77 10.38 -31.17
CA THR A 91 -4.08 10.38 -31.84
C THR A 91 -4.57 11.76 -32.24
N GLY A 92 -3.99 12.82 -31.67
CA GLY A 92 -4.47 14.19 -31.79
C GLY A 92 -5.74 14.49 -30.99
N ILE A 93 -6.22 13.54 -30.16
CA ILE A 93 -7.39 13.76 -29.29
C ILE A 93 -6.93 14.43 -28.00
N HIS A 94 -7.59 15.52 -27.63
CA HIS A 94 -7.23 16.26 -26.42
C HIS A 94 -7.33 15.38 -25.15
N PRO A 95 -6.40 15.47 -24.18
CA PRO A 95 -6.40 14.62 -22.98
C PRO A 95 -7.70 14.71 -22.18
N MET A 96 -8.29 15.89 -22.05
CA MET A 96 -9.58 16.10 -21.39
C MET A 96 -10.67 15.23 -22.02
N ASP A 97 -10.81 15.30 -23.35
CA ASP A 97 -11.89 14.60 -24.07
C ASP A 97 -11.76 13.07 -23.95
N SER A 98 -10.53 12.57 -24.12
CA SER A 98 -10.27 11.13 -24.00
C SER A 98 -10.46 10.65 -22.57
N THR A 99 -10.06 11.42 -21.57
CA THR A 99 -10.18 11.10 -20.15
C THR A 99 -11.64 11.09 -19.72
N MET A 100 -12.42 12.14 -20.06
CA MET A 100 -13.85 12.20 -19.72
C MET A 100 -14.64 11.06 -20.36
N LYS A 101 -14.34 10.69 -21.60
CA LYS A 101 -14.96 9.54 -22.26
C LYS A 101 -14.61 8.21 -21.55
N ASN A 102 -13.38 8.05 -21.09
CA ASN A 102 -12.97 6.88 -20.32
C ASN A 102 -13.70 6.82 -18.98
N ILE A 103 -13.83 7.95 -18.28
CA ILE A 103 -14.56 8.07 -17.02
C ILE A 103 -16.01 7.63 -17.19
N GLU A 104 -16.70 8.15 -18.19
CA GLU A 104 -18.09 7.76 -18.50
C GLU A 104 -18.22 6.23 -18.69
N THR A 105 -17.28 5.62 -19.40
CA THR A 105 -17.28 4.18 -19.60
C THR A 105 -17.02 3.41 -18.31
N MET A 106 -16.04 3.85 -17.53
CA MET A 106 -15.68 3.20 -16.25
C MET A 106 -16.78 3.36 -15.20
N GLU A 107 -17.41 4.53 -15.13
CA GLU A 107 -18.57 4.78 -14.26
C GLU A 107 -19.72 3.81 -14.57
N ARG A 108 -20.05 3.64 -15.85
CA ARG A 108 -21.04 2.64 -16.28
C ARG A 108 -20.66 1.24 -15.81
N GLN A 109 -19.40 0.84 -15.99
CA GLN A 109 -18.93 -0.49 -15.57
C GLN A 109 -18.92 -0.66 -14.04
N LEU A 110 -18.62 0.40 -13.27
CA LEU A 110 -18.74 0.38 -11.80
C LEU A 110 -20.19 0.23 -11.35
N LYS A 111 -21.13 0.88 -12.01
CA LYS A 111 -22.58 0.70 -11.76
C LYS A 111 -23.02 -0.73 -12.11
N GLU A 112 -22.53 -1.29 -13.23
CA GLU A 112 -22.79 -2.67 -13.64
C GLU A 112 -22.23 -3.72 -12.66
N MET A 113 -21.20 -3.38 -11.91
CA MET A 113 -20.70 -4.19 -10.79
C MET A 113 -21.73 -4.34 -9.66
N GLY A 114 -22.67 -3.41 -9.55
CA GLY A 114 -23.66 -3.36 -8.49
C GLY A 114 -23.09 -2.95 -7.14
N ALA A 115 -22.00 -2.21 -7.11
CA ALA A 115 -21.37 -1.74 -5.88
C ALA A 115 -22.21 -0.62 -5.21
N THR A 116 -22.06 -0.50 -3.88
CA THR A 116 -22.81 0.44 -3.04
C THR A 116 -22.19 1.84 -3.01
N PHE A 117 -21.68 2.32 -4.13
CA PHE A 117 -21.08 3.65 -4.19
C PHE A 117 -22.14 4.75 -4.12
N ASP A 118 -21.90 5.75 -3.27
CA ASP A 118 -22.70 6.97 -3.24
C ASP A 118 -22.16 8.00 -4.24
N TRP A 119 -22.71 7.97 -5.44
CA TRP A 119 -22.30 8.84 -6.56
C TRP A 119 -22.58 10.32 -6.34
N ASP A 120 -23.36 10.70 -5.32
CA ASP A 120 -23.53 12.12 -4.94
C ASP A 120 -22.20 12.76 -4.48
N TYR A 121 -21.22 11.92 -4.09
CA TYR A 121 -19.90 12.30 -3.62
C TYR A 121 -18.76 11.99 -4.62
N GLU A 122 -19.07 11.92 -5.91
CA GLU A 122 -18.04 11.70 -6.93
C GLU A 122 -16.99 12.80 -6.94
N VAL A 123 -15.73 12.41 -7.18
CA VAL A 123 -14.57 13.30 -7.34
C VAL A 123 -13.80 12.93 -8.60
N ILE A 124 -13.49 13.92 -9.44
CA ILE A 124 -12.69 13.79 -10.66
C ILE A 124 -11.52 14.77 -10.56
N THR A 125 -10.29 14.29 -10.50
CA THR A 125 -9.13 15.15 -10.17
C THR A 125 -8.73 16.13 -11.26
N CYS A 126 -9.11 15.90 -12.53
CA CYS A 126 -8.73 16.76 -13.66
C CYS A 126 -9.69 17.91 -13.94
N VAL A 127 -10.79 18.04 -13.22
CA VAL A 127 -11.71 19.17 -13.39
C VAL A 127 -11.27 20.37 -12.55
N PRO A 128 -11.47 21.61 -13.04
CA PRO A 128 -11.06 22.82 -12.34
C PRO A 128 -11.59 22.94 -10.91
N GLU A 129 -12.81 22.46 -10.66
CA GLU A 129 -13.47 22.45 -9.35
C GLU A 129 -12.73 21.60 -8.32
N TYR A 130 -11.94 20.59 -8.77
CA TYR A 130 -11.10 19.79 -7.91
C TYR A 130 -9.66 20.34 -7.83
N TYR A 131 -8.97 20.49 -8.97
CA TYR A 131 -7.56 20.85 -8.92
C TYR A 131 -7.28 22.29 -8.44
N LYS A 132 -8.28 23.18 -8.44
CA LYS A 132 -8.24 24.44 -7.69
C LYS A 132 -7.75 24.22 -6.27
N TRP A 133 -8.24 23.18 -5.61
CA TRP A 133 -7.92 22.90 -4.21
C TRP A 133 -6.59 22.16 -4.07
N THR A 134 -6.18 21.39 -5.04
CA THR A 134 -4.80 20.88 -5.11
C THR A 134 -3.79 22.03 -5.21
N GLN A 135 -4.09 23.03 -6.02
CA GLN A 135 -3.30 24.25 -6.11
C GLN A 135 -3.30 25.04 -4.79
N TRP A 136 -4.44 25.11 -4.12
CA TRP A 136 -4.54 25.72 -2.80
C TRP A 136 -3.67 24.99 -1.77
N ILE A 137 -3.67 23.67 -1.72
CA ILE A 137 -2.78 22.88 -0.85
C ILE A 137 -1.32 23.21 -1.12
N PHE A 138 -0.92 23.28 -2.39
CA PHE A 138 0.43 23.72 -2.73
C PHE A 138 0.75 25.11 -2.14
N LEU A 139 -0.17 26.08 -2.25
CA LEU A 139 0.02 27.41 -1.67
C LEU A 139 0.11 27.39 -0.15
N GLN A 140 -0.68 26.55 0.54
CA GLN A 140 -0.58 26.44 1.99
C GLN A 140 0.78 25.85 2.40
N LEU A 141 1.24 24.79 1.72
CA LEU A 141 2.58 24.23 1.95
C LEU A 141 3.68 25.25 1.65
N TYR A 142 3.53 26.06 0.60
CA TYR A 142 4.48 27.14 0.29
C TYR A 142 4.53 28.21 1.37
N LYS A 143 3.39 28.71 1.84
CA LYS A 143 3.29 29.69 2.93
C LYS A 143 3.91 29.17 4.24
N LYS A 144 3.78 27.87 4.50
CA LYS A 144 4.37 27.21 5.67
C LYS A 144 5.87 26.93 5.51
N GLY A 145 6.45 27.18 4.34
CA GLY A 145 7.84 26.88 4.03
C GLY A 145 8.13 25.40 3.78
N LEU A 146 7.06 24.61 3.58
CA LEU A 146 7.14 23.17 3.25
C LEU A 146 7.24 22.92 1.74
N ALA A 147 6.95 23.89 0.89
CA ALA A 147 7.21 23.83 -0.53
C ALA A 147 8.33 24.81 -0.90
N TYR A 148 9.32 24.36 -1.65
CA TYR A 148 10.47 25.18 -2.06
C TYR A 148 10.99 24.77 -3.44
N ARG A 149 11.78 25.64 -4.06
CA ARG A 149 12.34 25.44 -5.39
C ARG A 149 13.85 25.47 -5.33
N LYS A 150 14.51 24.47 -5.92
CA LYS A 150 15.98 24.45 -6.03
C LYS A 150 16.43 23.77 -7.31
N LYS A 151 17.66 24.08 -7.74
CA LYS A 151 18.36 23.33 -8.77
C LYS A 151 18.97 22.06 -8.16
N ALA A 152 18.61 20.92 -8.67
CA ALA A 152 19.07 19.61 -8.15
C ALA A 152 19.23 18.60 -9.28
N PRO A 153 20.08 17.60 -9.12
CA PRO A 153 20.07 16.43 -9.97
C PRO A 153 18.79 15.63 -9.71
N VAL A 154 17.98 15.46 -10.75
CA VAL A 154 16.69 14.77 -10.69
C VAL A 154 16.70 13.54 -11.60
N ASN A 155 15.87 12.56 -11.24
CA ASN A 155 15.65 11.39 -12.07
C ASN A 155 14.90 11.79 -13.34
N TRP A 156 15.42 11.40 -14.48
CA TRP A 156 14.85 11.70 -15.79
C TRP A 156 14.57 10.40 -16.55
N CYS A 157 13.35 10.19 -16.97
CA CYS A 157 13.02 9.09 -17.88
C CYS A 157 13.16 9.58 -19.34
N PRO A 158 14.12 9.04 -20.12
CA PRO A 158 14.32 9.50 -21.51
C PRO A 158 13.20 9.07 -22.46
N SER A 159 12.51 7.97 -22.16
CA SER A 159 11.37 7.47 -22.93
C SER A 159 10.10 8.27 -22.64
N CYS A 160 9.76 8.44 -21.36
CA CYS A 160 8.61 9.27 -20.94
C CYS A 160 8.87 10.76 -21.07
N LYS A 161 10.13 11.19 -21.21
CA LYS A 161 10.56 12.59 -21.31
C LYS A 161 10.03 13.44 -20.14
N THR A 162 10.17 12.92 -18.92
CA THR A 162 9.70 13.59 -17.71
C THR A 162 10.60 13.29 -16.53
N VAL A 163 10.53 14.17 -15.54
CA VAL A 163 11.15 13.97 -14.23
C VAL A 163 10.34 12.96 -13.42
N LEU A 164 11.03 12.16 -12.63
CA LEU A 164 10.46 11.15 -11.74
C LEU A 164 10.83 11.47 -10.29
N ALA A 165 9.90 11.29 -9.36
CA ALA A 165 10.21 11.21 -7.94
C ALA A 165 11.07 9.96 -7.66
N ASN A 166 11.78 9.94 -6.53
CA ASN A 166 12.65 8.80 -6.20
C ASN A 166 11.86 7.50 -6.10
N GLU A 167 10.65 7.58 -5.58
CA GLU A 167 9.71 6.49 -5.38
C GLU A 167 9.19 5.89 -6.69
N GLN A 168 9.29 6.65 -7.79
CA GLN A 168 8.89 6.24 -9.14
C GLN A 168 10.02 5.56 -9.93
N VAL A 169 11.15 5.35 -9.29
CA VAL A 169 12.29 4.63 -9.86
C VAL A 169 12.43 3.28 -9.16
N VAL A 170 12.18 2.21 -9.90
CA VAL A 170 12.25 0.83 -9.40
C VAL A 170 13.40 0.12 -10.12
N ASP A 171 14.37 -0.36 -9.36
CA ASP A 171 15.56 -1.04 -9.88
C ASP A 171 16.29 -0.26 -11.00
N GLY A 172 16.37 1.09 -10.86
CA GLY A 172 16.99 2.00 -11.85
C GLY A 172 16.17 2.29 -13.08
N ALA A 173 14.98 1.73 -13.17
CA ALA A 173 14.08 1.89 -14.29
C ALA A 173 12.85 2.73 -13.91
N CYS A 174 12.24 3.35 -14.89
CA CYS A 174 10.97 4.05 -14.74
C CYS A 174 9.85 3.06 -14.42
N GLU A 175 9.10 3.24 -13.35
CA GLU A 175 7.97 2.40 -12.92
C GLU A 175 6.92 2.13 -14.03
N ARG A 176 6.81 3.09 -14.99
CA ARG A 176 5.78 3.07 -16.03
C ARG A 176 6.22 2.39 -17.33
N CYS A 177 7.40 2.75 -17.83
CA CYS A 177 7.85 2.30 -19.15
C CYS A 177 9.05 1.37 -19.09
N ASN A 178 9.56 1.10 -17.91
CA ASN A 178 10.72 0.24 -17.65
C ASN A 178 12.02 0.66 -18.40
N SER A 179 12.09 1.93 -18.85
CA SER A 179 13.31 2.49 -19.44
C SER A 179 14.29 2.89 -18.35
N GLU A 180 15.57 2.70 -18.61
CA GLU A 180 16.64 3.14 -17.71
C GLU A 180 16.53 4.65 -17.43
N VAL A 181 16.63 5.01 -16.15
CA VAL A 181 16.49 6.40 -15.69
C VAL A 181 17.89 7.06 -15.70
N THR A 182 17.95 8.26 -16.24
CA THR A 182 19.15 9.11 -16.27
C THR A 182 19.04 10.26 -15.28
N ARG A 183 20.12 11.02 -15.07
CA ARG A 183 20.12 12.23 -14.23
C ARG A 183 20.17 13.49 -15.07
N LYS A 184 19.38 14.51 -14.67
CA LYS A 184 19.43 15.85 -15.21
C LYS A 184 19.45 16.89 -14.09
N ASN A 185 20.24 17.94 -14.24
CA ASN A 185 20.23 19.08 -13.32
C ASN A 185 19.16 20.09 -13.76
N LEU A 186 18.04 20.09 -13.04
CA LEU A 186 16.89 20.97 -13.30
C LEU A 186 16.50 21.73 -12.05
N THR A 187 15.92 22.93 -12.24
CA THR A 187 15.31 23.70 -11.14
C THR A 187 13.88 23.22 -10.97
N GLN A 188 13.56 22.66 -9.81
CA GLN A 188 12.30 21.95 -9.56
C GLN A 188 11.69 22.33 -8.21
N TRP A 189 10.39 22.08 -8.05
CA TRP A 189 9.68 22.19 -6.80
C TRP A 189 9.73 20.90 -6.00
N PHE A 190 9.88 21.05 -4.69
CA PHE A 190 9.94 19.96 -3.72
C PHE A 190 9.01 20.27 -2.55
N PHE A 191 8.43 19.20 -1.98
CA PHE A 191 7.79 19.26 -0.66
C PHE A 191 8.71 18.64 0.40
N LYS A 192 8.85 19.32 1.54
CA LYS A 192 9.73 18.91 2.65
C LYS A 192 9.10 17.78 3.47
N ILE A 193 8.87 16.63 2.86
CA ILE A 193 8.39 15.45 3.57
C ILE A 193 9.37 14.99 4.66
N THR A 194 10.64 15.31 4.51
CA THR A 194 11.69 14.99 5.48
C THR A 194 11.50 15.65 6.84
N GLU A 195 10.83 16.79 6.92
CA GLU A 195 10.47 17.45 8.18
C GLU A 195 9.54 16.58 9.05
N TYR A 196 8.81 15.65 8.44
CA TYR A 196 7.90 14.73 9.12
C TYR A 196 8.46 13.31 9.24
N ALA A 197 9.72 13.06 8.85
CA ALA A 197 10.30 11.72 8.78
C ALA A 197 10.19 10.94 10.10
N GLN A 198 10.50 11.59 11.25
CA GLN A 198 10.38 10.94 12.55
C GLN A 198 8.94 10.65 12.92
N GLU A 199 8.05 11.62 12.75
CA GLU A 199 6.65 11.47 13.09
C GLU A 199 5.95 10.40 12.22
N LEU A 200 6.33 10.31 10.93
CA LEU A 200 5.87 9.24 10.04
C LEU A 200 6.27 7.85 10.55
N LEU A 201 7.42 7.71 11.21
CA LEU A 201 7.84 6.45 11.84
C LEU A 201 7.09 6.18 13.15
N ASP A 202 6.98 7.19 14.01
CA ASP A 202 6.42 7.05 15.36
C ASP A 202 4.96 6.62 15.36
N CYS A 203 4.20 7.06 14.35
CA CYS A 203 2.79 6.71 14.21
C CYS A 203 2.53 5.31 13.60
N LEU A 204 3.51 4.70 12.90
CA LEU A 204 3.31 3.41 12.22
C LEU A 204 2.86 2.26 13.12
N PRO A 205 3.41 2.06 14.33
CA PRO A 205 3.02 0.93 15.18
C PRO A 205 1.55 0.91 15.57
N ALA A 206 0.92 2.09 15.69
CA ALA A 206 -0.49 2.23 16.09
C ALA A 206 -1.49 1.93 14.98
N LEU A 207 -1.07 1.89 13.73
CA LEU A 207 -1.93 1.65 12.58
C LEU A 207 -2.28 0.16 12.43
N ASP A 208 -3.54 -0.13 12.13
CA ASP A 208 -3.98 -1.48 11.73
C ASP A 208 -3.65 -1.72 10.24
N TRP A 209 -2.36 -1.77 9.96
CA TRP A 209 -1.81 -1.95 8.62
C TRP A 209 -1.00 -3.24 8.51
N PRO A 210 -0.91 -3.85 7.31
CA PRO A 210 -0.06 -5.02 7.10
C PRO A 210 1.40 -4.74 7.52
N GLU A 211 2.00 -5.65 8.27
CA GLU A 211 3.36 -5.52 8.78
C GLU A 211 4.40 -5.33 7.65
N LYS A 212 4.15 -5.94 6.50
CA LYS A 212 4.99 -5.75 5.31
C LYS A 212 5.00 -4.28 4.87
N THR A 213 3.86 -3.60 4.89
CA THR A 213 3.74 -2.18 4.51
C THR A 213 4.44 -1.28 5.53
N LYS A 214 4.23 -1.53 6.82
CA LYS A 214 4.95 -0.81 7.88
C LYS A 214 6.47 -0.96 7.71
N LYS A 215 6.94 -2.17 7.46
CA LYS A 215 8.36 -2.44 7.24
C LYS A 215 8.91 -1.75 5.98
N ILE A 216 8.13 -1.72 4.88
CA ILE A 216 8.51 -0.99 3.67
C ILE A 216 8.67 0.50 3.97
N GLN A 217 7.71 1.14 4.65
CA GLN A 217 7.81 2.56 5.00
C GLN A 217 8.97 2.83 5.96
N THR A 218 9.15 2.01 7.00
CA THR A 218 10.28 2.12 7.93
C THR A 218 11.62 2.07 7.20
N ASN A 219 11.77 1.10 6.30
CA ASN A 219 13.00 0.96 5.51
C ASN A 219 13.18 2.10 4.51
N TRP A 220 12.09 2.62 3.94
CA TRP A 220 12.15 3.74 3.00
C TRP A 220 12.55 5.04 3.68
N ILE A 221 11.95 5.34 4.83
CA ILE A 221 12.33 6.49 5.65
C ILE A 221 13.77 6.33 6.14
N GLY A 222 14.16 5.14 6.54
CA GLY A 222 15.54 4.75 6.79
C GLY A 222 16.22 5.63 7.84
N ARG A 223 15.61 5.71 9.05
CA ARG A 223 16.19 6.41 10.20
C ARG A 223 17.51 5.77 10.61
N SER A 224 18.53 6.59 10.77
CA SER A 224 19.87 6.17 11.18
C SER A 224 20.38 7.10 12.27
N GLU A 225 20.82 6.53 13.38
CA GLU A 225 21.49 7.23 14.48
C GLU A 225 22.99 7.08 14.33
N GLY A 226 23.72 8.18 14.44
CA GLY A 226 25.17 8.17 14.31
C GLY A 226 25.79 9.47 14.78
N ALA A 227 26.95 9.75 14.27
CA ALA A 227 27.70 10.96 14.54
C ALA A 227 27.92 11.77 13.26
N GLN A 228 27.71 13.06 13.33
CA GLN A 228 28.23 14.02 12.37
C GLN A 228 29.60 14.48 12.87
N ILE A 229 30.62 14.35 12.04
CA ILE A 229 32.01 14.65 12.41
C ILE A 229 32.58 15.64 11.39
N GLU A 230 33.11 16.76 11.88
CA GLU A 230 33.71 17.77 11.04
C GLU A 230 35.19 17.46 10.77
N PHE A 231 35.55 17.47 9.48
CA PHE A 231 36.91 17.41 8.98
C PHE A 231 37.31 18.76 8.39
N LYS A 232 38.56 19.13 8.60
CA LYS A 232 39.15 20.34 8.02
C LYS A 232 40.04 19.97 6.83
N VAL A 233 39.91 20.69 5.73
CA VAL A 233 40.84 20.56 4.58
C VAL A 233 42.17 21.17 4.94
N ASP A 234 43.25 20.44 4.67
CA ASP A 234 44.63 20.96 4.83
C ASP A 234 44.99 21.89 3.67
N ASN A 235 45.01 23.16 3.92
CA ASN A 235 45.33 24.19 2.93
C ASN A 235 46.85 24.52 2.82
N GLY A 236 47.71 23.80 3.58
CA GLY A 236 49.10 24.14 3.73
C GLY A 236 49.29 25.53 4.37
N ASP A 237 50.36 26.25 3.97
CA ASP A 237 50.69 27.61 4.54
C ASP A 237 49.89 28.75 3.90
N LYS A 238 48.79 28.46 3.17
CA LYS A 238 47.99 29.49 2.49
C LYS A 238 46.82 29.97 3.39
N PRO A 239 46.77 31.23 3.80
CA PRO A 239 45.56 31.83 4.36
C PRO A 239 44.62 32.33 3.21
N PRO A 240 43.29 32.51 3.34
CA PRO A 240 42.55 32.62 4.59
C PRO A 240 41.22 31.86 4.73
N GLU A 241 40.82 30.98 3.80
CA GLU A 241 39.53 30.28 4.00
C GLU A 241 39.73 28.89 4.60
N GLU A 242 39.26 28.75 5.84
CA GLU A 242 39.14 27.46 6.48
C GLU A 242 38.01 26.67 5.82
N ILE A 243 38.34 25.67 5.02
CA ILE A 243 37.37 24.80 4.37
C ILE A 243 37.14 23.62 5.29
N THR A 244 35.90 23.45 5.76
CA THR A 244 35.49 22.30 6.56
C THR A 244 34.36 21.55 5.81
N PHE A 245 34.20 20.27 6.13
CA PHE A 245 33.10 19.46 5.66
C PHE A 245 32.73 18.41 6.71
N ASN A 246 31.47 17.97 6.68
CA ASN A 246 30.96 17.00 7.63
C ASN A 246 30.84 15.62 6.99
N VAL A 247 31.20 14.59 7.75
CA VAL A 247 30.88 13.20 7.44
C VAL A 247 29.85 12.69 8.44
N PHE A 248 28.99 11.79 8.00
CA PHE A 248 28.07 11.07 8.89
C PHE A 248 28.49 9.61 8.97
N THR A 249 28.55 9.07 10.19
CA THR A 249 28.89 7.67 10.44
C THR A 249 28.07 7.09 11.57
N THR A 250 27.65 5.84 11.44
CA THR A 250 27.09 5.03 12.52
C THR A 250 28.17 4.34 13.36
N ARG A 251 29.42 4.39 12.89
CA ARG A 251 30.57 3.71 13.46
C ARG A 251 31.63 4.71 13.92
N ALA A 252 31.23 5.64 14.83
CA ALA A 252 32.18 6.58 15.43
C ALA A 252 33.30 5.88 16.21
N ASP A 253 33.08 4.65 16.68
CA ASP A 253 34.06 3.78 17.32
C ASP A 253 35.28 3.47 16.41
N THR A 254 35.13 3.56 15.10
CA THR A 254 36.18 3.29 14.14
C THR A 254 36.98 4.53 13.71
N LEU A 255 36.68 5.71 14.27
CA LEU A 255 37.27 6.99 13.84
C LEU A 255 38.79 6.98 13.77
N TYR A 256 39.46 6.39 14.75
CA TYR A 256 40.92 6.30 14.77
C TYR A 256 41.54 5.43 13.65
N GLY A 257 40.74 4.63 12.98
CA GLY A 257 41.11 3.80 11.82
C GLY A 257 40.87 4.49 10.48
N VAL A 258 40.49 5.76 10.46
CA VAL A 258 40.33 6.53 9.23
C VAL A 258 41.64 6.77 8.55
N THR A 259 41.80 6.27 7.32
CA THR A 259 43.02 6.40 6.53
C THR A 259 42.82 7.26 5.27
N TYR A 260 41.60 7.50 4.85
CA TYR A 260 41.25 8.45 3.80
C TYR A 260 39.80 8.92 3.96
N VAL A 261 39.43 9.95 3.23
CA VAL A 261 38.09 10.50 3.17
C VAL A 261 37.62 10.49 1.72
N VAL A 262 36.33 10.22 1.48
CA VAL A 262 35.75 10.13 0.15
C VAL A 262 34.61 11.10 0.00
N LEU A 263 34.63 11.90 -1.06
CA LEU A 263 33.53 12.76 -1.47
C LEU A 263 32.82 12.14 -2.69
N ALA A 264 31.54 12.42 -2.79
CA ALA A 264 30.80 12.14 -4.02
C ALA A 264 31.41 12.94 -5.19
N PRO A 265 31.53 12.37 -6.40
CA PRO A 265 32.09 13.11 -7.55
C PRO A 265 31.36 14.40 -7.88
N GLU A 266 30.07 14.48 -7.54
CA GLU A 266 29.20 15.63 -7.77
C GLU A 266 29.22 16.66 -6.63
N HIS A 267 29.97 16.42 -5.56
CA HIS A 267 30.01 17.31 -4.39
C HIS A 267 30.66 18.64 -4.74
N GLU A 268 30.03 19.74 -4.28
CA GLU A 268 30.49 21.11 -4.60
C GLU A 268 31.92 21.45 -4.14
N LEU A 269 32.41 20.78 -3.09
CA LEU A 269 33.77 20.96 -2.60
C LEU A 269 34.84 20.43 -3.57
N VAL A 270 34.50 19.47 -4.42
CA VAL A 270 35.46 18.87 -5.36
C VAL A 270 36.14 19.93 -6.23
N ASP A 271 35.36 20.90 -6.74
CA ASP A 271 35.90 21.99 -7.56
C ASP A 271 36.81 22.94 -6.77
N LYS A 272 36.57 23.10 -5.47
CA LYS A 272 37.30 24.01 -4.59
C LYS A 272 38.63 23.42 -4.09
N ILE A 273 38.64 22.09 -3.84
CA ILE A 273 39.81 21.45 -3.19
C ILE A 273 40.74 20.71 -4.16
N THR A 274 40.27 20.40 -5.38
CA THR A 274 41.05 19.69 -6.36
C THR A 274 42.28 20.52 -6.77
N THR A 275 43.47 19.93 -6.63
CA THR A 275 44.70 20.61 -7.01
C THR A 275 44.81 20.76 -8.53
N PRO A 276 45.59 21.75 -9.04
CA PRO A 276 45.77 21.92 -10.48
C PRO A 276 46.26 20.68 -11.19
N GLU A 277 47.12 19.91 -10.56
CA GLU A 277 47.74 18.70 -11.11
C GLU A 277 46.73 17.56 -11.29
N GLN A 278 45.71 17.48 -10.42
CA GLN A 278 44.68 16.45 -10.42
C GLN A 278 43.41 16.86 -11.21
N ARG A 279 43.29 18.14 -11.54
CA ARG A 279 42.06 18.68 -12.13
C ARG A 279 41.57 17.92 -13.36
N LYS A 280 42.46 17.63 -14.28
CA LYS A 280 42.14 16.93 -15.52
C LYS A 280 41.64 15.49 -15.25
N ILE A 281 42.27 14.77 -14.34
CA ILE A 281 41.94 13.38 -14.00
C ILE A 281 40.58 13.35 -13.27
N VAL A 282 40.35 14.31 -12.37
CA VAL A 282 39.09 14.45 -11.63
C VAL A 282 37.92 14.76 -12.58
N GLU A 283 38.11 15.67 -13.54
CA GLU A 283 37.07 16.03 -14.52
C GLU A 283 36.72 14.82 -15.42
N GLU A 284 37.71 14.14 -15.96
CA GLU A 284 37.52 12.92 -16.77
C GLU A 284 36.80 11.83 -15.98
N TYR A 285 37.13 11.64 -14.72
CA TYR A 285 36.46 10.66 -13.85
C TYR A 285 35.01 11.04 -13.57
N ARG A 286 34.74 12.32 -13.30
CA ARG A 286 33.34 12.82 -13.12
C ARG A 286 32.46 12.57 -14.34
N GLU A 287 33.01 12.77 -15.54
CA GLU A 287 32.30 12.47 -16.79
C GLU A 287 31.99 10.97 -16.95
N GLN A 288 32.90 10.10 -16.52
CA GLN A 288 32.69 8.65 -16.55
C GLN A 288 31.60 8.23 -15.55
N VAL A 289 31.67 8.73 -14.31
CA VAL A 289 30.70 8.39 -13.25
C VAL A 289 29.30 8.90 -13.56
N ASN A 290 29.17 10.07 -14.19
CA ASN A 290 27.88 10.63 -14.59
C ASN A 290 27.09 9.76 -15.60
N LYS A 291 27.77 8.83 -16.27
CA LYS A 291 27.15 7.86 -17.19
C LYS A 291 26.66 6.59 -16.50
N VAL A 292 26.94 6.44 -15.21
CA VAL A 292 26.61 5.24 -14.43
C VAL A 292 25.44 5.51 -13.51
N SER A 293 24.46 4.59 -13.48
CA SER A 293 23.30 4.71 -12.61
C SER A 293 23.68 4.66 -11.11
N GLU A 294 22.89 5.30 -10.23
CA GLU A 294 23.14 5.21 -8.78
C GLU A 294 23.08 3.77 -8.27
N ILE A 295 22.21 2.95 -8.85
CA ILE A 295 22.08 1.53 -8.48
C ILE A 295 23.35 0.76 -8.82
N ASP A 296 23.87 0.97 -10.02
CA ASP A 296 25.13 0.33 -10.42
C ASP A 296 26.30 0.82 -9.56
N ARG A 297 26.31 2.10 -9.18
CA ARG A 297 27.29 2.66 -8.26
C ARG A 297 27.25 2.01 -6.88
N LEU A 298 26.06 1.68 -6.37
CA LEU A 298 25.86 1.04 -5.07
C LEU A 298 25.93 -0.49 -5.12
N SER A 299 25.99 -1.10 -6.32
CA SER A 299 26.06 -2.54 -6.48
C SER A 299 27.28 -3.12 -5.77
N THR A 300 27.08 -4.16 -4.96
CA THR A 300 28.16 -4.86 -4.25
C THR A 300 29.03 -5.71 -5.18
N VAL A 301 28.51 -6.04 -6.37
CA VAL A 301 29.22 -6.88 -7.36
C VAL A 301 30.17 -6.06 -8.23
N ARG A 302 29.95 -4.75 -8.32
CA ARG A 302 30.75 -3.87 -9.14
C ARG A 302 32.02 -3.44 -8.40
N GLU A 303 33.17 -3.55 -9.07
CA GLU A 303 34.42 -3.02 -8.58
C GLU A 303 34.36 -1.51 -8.33
N LYS A 304 34.78 -1.08 -7.13
CA LYS A 304 34.78 0.32 -6.74
C LYS A 304 35.91 1.09 -7.37
N THR A 305 35.62 2.30 -7.85
CA THR A 305 36.61 3.15 -8.51
C THR A 305 36.63 4.55 -7.87
N GLY A 306 37.76 5.21 -7.99
CA GLY A 306 37.92 6.58 -7.51
C GLY A 306 39.25 7.19 -7.97
N VAL A 307 39.37 8.49 -7.76
CA VAL A 307 40.59 9.27 -8.05
C VAL A 307 40.92 10.20 -6.89
N PHE A 308 42.22 10.39 -6.68
CA PHE A 308 42.72 11.31 -5.67
C PHE A 308 42.56 12.77 -6.12
N THR A 309 42.08 13.64 -5.20
CA THR A 309 41.86 15.08 -5.50
C THR A 309 43.13 15.92 -5.42
N GLY A 310 44.24 15.36 -4.88
CA GLY A 310 45.45 16.09 -4.55
C GLY A 310 45.41 16.79 -3.16
N ALA A 311 44.23 16.84 -2.54
CA ALA A 311 44.01 17.49 -1.25
C ALA A 311 44.01 16.47 -0.10
N TYR A 312 44.24 16.97 1.11
CA TYR A 312 44.22 16.18 2.36
C TYR A 312 43.23 16.79 3.34
N ALA A 313 42.60 15.96 4.16
CA ALA A 313 41.85 16.34 5.31
C ALA A 313 42.63 16.11 6.62
N VAL A 314 42.40 16.94 7.61
CA VAL A 314 43.00 16.79 8.95
C VAL A 314 42.06 15.97 9.82
N HIS A 315 42.53 14.84 10.31
CA HIS A 315 41.76 13.98 11.23
C HIS A 315 41.44 14.74 12.53
N PRO A 316 40.14 14.80 12.92
CA PRO A 316 39.71 15.75 14.00
C PRO A 316 40.32 15.52 15.35
N LEU A 317 40.69 14.30 15.73
CA LEU A 317 41.26 13.97 17.04
C LEU A 317 42.77 13.79 17.02
N THR A 318 43.37 13.23 15.96
CA THR A 318 44.81 12.94 15.90
C THR A 318 45.62 14.04 15.24
N GLY A 319 44.98 14.86 14.39
CA GLY A 319 45.68 15.87 13.58
C GLY A 319 46.45 15.30 12.38
N ILE A 320 46.36 13.99 12.13
CA ILE A 320 47.03 13.32 11.00
C ILE A 320 46.33 13.74 9.71
N LYS A 321 47.13 13.96 8.65
CA LYS A 321 46.59 14.25 7.32
C LYS A 321 46.22 12.97 6.60
N VAL A 322 44.95 12.90 6.12
CA VAL A 322 44.42 11.78 5.34
C VAL A 322 44.03 12.27 3.95
N PRO A 323 44.31 11.51 2.86
CA PRO A 323 44.00 11.96 1.51
C PRO A 323 42.50 12.02 1.25
N ILE A 324 42.08 13.00 0.44
CA ILE A 324 40.70 13.18 0.00
C ILE A 324 40.54 12.61 -1.42
N TRP A 325 39.69 11.61 -1.55
CA TRP A 325 39.35 10.96 -2.80
C TRP A 325 37.94 11.33 -3.25
N ILE A 326 37.67 11.19 -4.55
CA ILE A 326 36.29 11.06 -5.04
C ILE A 326 36.11 9.62 -5.52
N ALA A 327 34.93 9.04 -5.24
CA ALA A 327 34.69 7.65 -5.64
C ALA A 327 33.22 7.43 -6.02
N ASP A 328 32.99 6.48 -6.89
CA ASP A 328 31.67 6.18 -7.46
C ASP A 328 30.67 5.61 -6.45
N TYR A 329 31.11 5.01 -5.35
CA TYR A 329 30.25 4.44 -4.33
C TYR A 329 29.73 5.45 -3.28
N VAL A 330 30.16 6.73 -3.35
CA VAL A 330 29.64 7.80 -2.51
C VAL A 330 28.67 8.67 -3.32
N LEU A 331 27.48 8.91 -2.76
CA LEU A 331 26.41 9.67 -3.42
C LEU A 331 26.24 11.03 -2.77
N ALA A 332 26.19 12.11 -3.56
CA ALA A 332 25.98 13.47 -3.07
C ALA A 332 24.61 13.67 -2.40
N GLY A 333 23.63 12.87 -2.74
CA GLY A 333 22.28 12.93 -2.18
C GLY A 333 22.06 12.07 -0.94
N TYR A 334 23.10 11.42 -0.40
CA TYR A 334 23.00 10.59 0.81
C TYR A 334 23.91 11.14 1.92
N GLY A 335 23.33 11.42 3.07
CA GLY A 335 24.04 12.05 4.19
C GLY A 335 24.62 13.42 3.81
N THR A 336 25.90 13.60 4.05
CA THR A 336 26.62 14.83 3.69
C THR A 336 27.27 14.78 2.29
N GLY A 337 27.13 13.66 1.57
CA GLY A 337 27.90 13.41 0.34
C GLY A 337 29.40 13.17 0.57
N CYS A 338 29.80 13.02 1.83
CA CYS A 338 31.16 12.78 2.27
C CYS A 338 31.18 11.62 3.28
N VAL A 339 32.15 10.72 3.18
CA VAL A 339 32.31 9.60 4.09
C VAL A 339 33.77 9.50 4.60
N MET A 340 33.95 9.13 5.84
CA MET A 340 35.22 8.69 6.35
C MET A 340 35.41 7.21 5.97
N ALA A 341 36.56 6.85 5.50
CA ALA A 341 36.85 5.49 5.09
C ALA A 341 37.73 4.77 6.12
N VAL A 342 37.27 3.58 6.49
CA VAL A 342 37.89 2.78 7.55
C VAL A 342 38.17 1.35 7.02
N PRO A 343 39.20 1.14 6.26
CA PRO A 343 39.45 -0.12 5.54
C PRO A 343 39.48 -1.37 6.43
N ALA A 344 39.96 -1.26 7.66
CA ALA A 344 40.00 -2.41 8.56
C ALA A 344 38.60 -2.88 9.03
N HIS A 345 37.54 -2.06 8.86
CA HIS A 345 36.23 -2.27 9.48
C HIS A 345 35.04 -2.02 8.53
N ASP A 346 35.30 -1.87 7.22
CA ASP A 346 34.29 -1.80 6.17
C ASP A 346 34.80 -2.53 4.91
N GLU A 347 33.98 -3.44 4.35
CA GLU A 347 34.37 -4.28 3.21
C GLU A 347 34.68 -3.45 1.97
N ARG A 348 33.89 -2.41 1.69
CA ARG A 348 34.09 -1.56 0.51
C ARG A 348 35.37 -0.74 0.62
N ASP A 349 35.60 -0.20 1.81
CA ASP A 349 36.79 0.60 2.08
C ASP A 349 38.05 -0.28 2.07
N TYR A 350 37.93 -1.55 2.50
CA TYR A 350 39.01 -2.52 2.43
C TYR A 350 39.43 -2.86 0.99
N GLU A 351 38.43 -3.15 0.14
CA GLU A 351 38.66 -3.41 -1.28
C GLU A 351 39.31 -2.20 -1.98
N PHE A 352 38.78 -1.02 -1.72
CA PHE A 352 39.28 0.23 -2.28
C PHE A 352 40.71 0.52 -1.83
N ALA A 353 40.94 0.45 -0.51
CA ALA A 353 42.30 0.68 0.04
C ALA A 353 43.31 -0.32 -0.50
N THR A 354 42.96 -1.59 -0.61
CA THR A 354 43.82 -2.63 -1.17
C THR A 354 44.15 -2.33 -2.63
N LYS A 355 43.18 -1.92 -3.44
CA LYS A 355 43.37 -1.59 -4.86
C LYS A 355 44.28 -0.39 -5.07
N TYR A 356 44.11 0.66 -4.25
CA TYR A 356 44.85 1.91 -4.42
C TYR A 356 46.06 2.05 -3.51
N GLY A 357 46.40 1.00 -2.76
CA GLY A 357 47.60 0.97 -1.88
C GLY A 357 47.51 1.95 -0.71
N LEU A 358 46.33 2.14 -0.16
CA LEU A 358 46.10 3.01 1.00
C LEU A 358 46.27 2.24 2.30
N ASP A 359 46.62 2.95 3.37
CA ASP A 359 46.86 2.34 4.68
C ASP A 359 45.59 1.66 5.25
N ILE A 360 45.77 0.54 5.96
CA ILE A 360 44.74 -0.22 6.64
C ILE A 360 45.13 -0.33 8.10
N ILE A 361 44.39 0.41 8.96
CA ILE A 361 44.67 0.51 10.40
C ILE A 361 43.54 -0.17 11.19
N ARG A 362 43.89 -1.27 11.86
CA ARG A 362 42.95 -1.94 12.76
C ARG A 362 42.73 -1.13 14.06
N VAL A 363 41.48 -0.87 14.39
CA VAL A 363 41.09 -0.16 15.64
C VAL A 363 40.03 -0.92 16.44
N ILE A 364 39.53 -2.03 15.93
CA ILE A 364 38.64 -2.94 16.66
C ILE A 364 39.18 -4.37 16.51
N LYS A 365 39.24 -5.07 17.66
CA LYS A 365 39.63 -6.47 17.78
C LYS A 365 38.41 -7.28 18.23
N GLY A 366 38.23 -8.47 17.66
CA GLY A 366 37.22 -9.44 18.12
C GLY A 366 37.42 -9.82 19.59
N LYS A 367 36.34 -10.23 20.24
CA LYS A 367 36.39 -10.83 21.57
C LYS A 367 37.09 -12.19 21.49
N ASP A 368 37.64 -12.67 22.58
CA ASP A 368 38.36 -13.93 22.65
C ASP A 368 37.55 -15.06 21.98
N GLY A 369 38.18 -15.77 21.03
CA GLY A 369 37.58 -16.89 20.28
C GLY A 369 36.80 -16.48 19.02
N VAL A 370 36.74 -15.19 18.65
CA VAL A 370 36.14 -14.70 17.41
C VAL A 370 37.23 -14.54 16.35
N ASP A 371 36.99 -15.03 15.13
CA ASP A 371 37.87 -14.75 13.97
C ASP A 371 37.83 -13.25 13.66
N ASP A 372 38.99 -12.61 13.81
CA ASP A 372 39.14 -11.17 13.60
C ASP A 372 40.00 -10.85 12.36
N THR A 373 39.96 -11.68 11.31
CA THR A 373 40.56 -11.39 10.01
C THR A 373 40.02 -10.07 9.43
N LEU A 374 40.84 -9.37 8.66
CA LEU A 374 40.44 -8.11 8.02
C LEU A 374 39.72 -8.37 6.68
N PRO A 375 38.67 -7.60 6.37
CA PRO A 375 38.05 -6.55 7.20
C PRO A 375 37.22 -7.13 8.33
N PHE A 376 37.38 -6.61 9.54
CA PHE A 376 36.56 -7.01 10.72
C PHE A 376 35.42 -6.00 10.92
N VAL A 377 34.22 -6.36 10.55
CA VAL A 377 33.04 -5.46 10.52
C VAL A 377 32.18 -5.51 11.79
N GLU A 378 32.38 -6.52 12.62
CA GLU A 378 31.63 -6.74 13.86
C GLU A 378 32.02 -5.76 14.97
N ASP A 379 31.24 -5.74 16.04
CA ASP A 379 31.55 -5.02 17.26
C ASP A 379 32.60 -5.79 18.09
N GLY A 380 33.49 -5.09 18.72
CA GLY A 380 34.56 -5.69 19.49
C GLY A 380 35.10 -4.77 20.57
N ILE A 381 36.40 -4.88 20.80
CA ILE A 381 37.17 -4.08 21.78
C ILE A 381 38.12 -3.16 21.00
N LEU A 382 38.17 -1.89 21.39
CA LEU A 382 39.03 -0.92 20.73
C LEU A 382 40.50 -1.19 21.02
N VAL A 383 41.32 -1.02 19.99
CA VAL A 383 42.80 -1.05 20.00
C VAL A 383 43.29 0.08 19.09
N ASN A 384 44.50 0.56 19.29
CA ASN A 384 45.09 1.66 18.51
C ASN A 384 44.23 2.94 18.45
N SER A 385 43.44 3.16 19.51
CA SER A 385 42.50 4.26 19.63
C SER A 385 42.80 5.18 20.79
N GLN A 386 44.08 5.24 21.21
CA GLN A 386 44.60 6.07 22.30
C GLN A 386 43.86 5.79 23.62
N GLU A 387 43.29 6.82 24.29
CA GLU A 387 42.57 6.69 25.54
C GLU A 387 41.30 5.81 25.48
N PHE A 388 40.87 5.42 24.33
CA PHE A 388 39.70 4.54 24.12
C PHE A 388 40.07 3.08 23.97
N ASP A 389 41.38 2.73 24.04
CA ASP A 389 41.78 1.33 23.97
C ASP A 389 41.20 0.53 25.16
N GLY A 390 40.74 -0.69 24.82
CA GLY A 390 40.21 -1.62 25.82
C GLY A 390 38.70 -1.47 26.10
N ILE A 391 38.03 -0.43 25.62
CA ILE A 391 36.56 -0.30 25.78
C ILE A 391 35.82 -0.98 24.62
N THR A 392 34.53 -1.24 24.84
CA THR A 392 33.66 -1.85 23.80
C THR A 392 33.34 -0.87 22.69
N SER A 393 33.02 -1.38 21.50
CA SER A 393 32.55 -0.55 20.37
C SER A 393 31.36 0.32 20.74
N GLU A 394 30.40 -0.22 21.51
CA GLU A 394 29.20 0.50 21.94
C GLU A 394 29.54 1.71 22.84
N ASP A 395 30.37 1.51 23.87
CA ASP A 395 30.82 2.58 24.73
C ASP A 395 31.67 3.62 23.99
N ALA A 396 32.50 3.16 23.04
CA ALA A 396 33.36 4.01 22.25
C ALA A 396 32.59 4.96 21.35
N ARG A 397 31.50 4.51 20.73
CA ARG A 397 30.63 5.37 19.91
C ARG A 397 30.17 6.61 20.66
N LEU A 398 29.75 6.44 21.90
CA LEU A 398 29.28 7.56 22.71
C LEU A 398 30.46 8.45 23.22
N LYS A 399 31.51 7.84 23.76
CA LYS A 399 32.62 8.58 24.34
C LYS A 399 33.45 9.35 23.32
N ILE A 400 33.66 8.80 22.13
CA ILE A 400 34.36 9.49 21.04
C ILE A 400 33.55 10.69 20.56
N VAL A 401 32.24 10.55 20.43
CA VAL A 401 31.37 11.67 20.01
C VAL A 401 31.32 12.73 21.13
N GLU A 402 31.27 12.34 22.40
CA GLU A 402 31.34 13.27 23.51
C GLU A 402 32.63 14.12 23.47
N LYS A 403 33.78 13.47 23.23
CA LYS A 403 35.06 14.16 23.07
C LYS A 403 35.07 15.11 21.87
N LEU A 404 34.51 14.69 20.72
CA LEU A 404 34.39 15.54 19.57
C LEU A 404 33.49 16.75 19.85
N SER A 405 32.38 16.54 20.55
CA SER A 405 31.43 17.58 20.92
C SER A 405 32.05 18.63 21.85
N GLN A 406 32.84 18.20 22.84
CA GLN A 406 33.58 19.10 23.70
C GLN A 406 34.60 19.97 22.95
N GLN A 407 35.07 19.50 21.76
CA GLN A 407 35.98 20.26 20.92
C GLN A 407 35.25 21.03 19.78
N GLY A 408 33.92 20.97 19.73
CA GLY A 408 33.12 21.58 18.67
C GLY A 408 33.30 20.93 17.29
N LYS A 409 33.76 19.66 17.22
CA LYS A 409 34.11 18.95 15.99
C LYS A 409 33.19 17.80 15.66
N GLY A 410 32.12 17.59 16.42
CA GLY A 410 31.15 16.55 16.13
C GLY A 410 30.00 16.51 17.12
N GLU A 411 28.93 15.88 16.73
CA GLU A 411 27.70 15.73 17.51
C GLU A 411 26.97 14.42 17.15
N LEU A 412 26.16 13.93 18.09
CA LEU A 412 25.19 12.88 17.77
C LEU A 412 24.13 13.44 16.84
N LYS A 413 23.79 12.70 15.80
CA LYS A 413 22.83 13.13 14.81
C LYS A 413 21.96 11.98 14.32
N VAL A 414 20.69 12.27 14.17
CA VAL A 414 19.76 11.39 13.46
C VAL A 414 19.65 11.86 12.03
N THR A 415 19.78 10.94 11.09
CA THR A 415 19.61 11.21 9.67
C THR A 415 18.56 10.25 9.09
N TYR A 416 18.01 10.62 7.95
CA TYR A 416 17.02 9.82 7.24
C TYR A 416 17.46 9.60 5.80
N ARG A 417 17.17 8.41 5.27
CA ARG A 417 17.38 8.11 3.85
C ARG A 417 16.31 8.77 2.98
N LEU A 418 15.11 8.99 3.54
CA LEU A 418 14.02 9.71 2.89
C LEU A 418 14.53 11.05 2.36
N ARG A 419 14.14 11.38 1.12
CA ARG A 419 14.41 12.66 0.48
C ARG A 419 13.12 13.44 0.30
N ASP A 420 13.24 14.76 0.13
CA ASP A 420 12.10 15.60 -0.14
C ASP A 420 11.38 15.19 -1.43
N TRP A 421 10.07 15.27 -1.41
CA TRP A 421 9.21 14.83 -2.49
C TRP A 421 9.27 15.83 -3.65
N LEU A 422 9.76 15.36 -4.81
CA LEU A 422 9.85 16.13 -6.04
C LEU A 422 8.48 16.18 -6.73
N VAL A 423 7.89 17.37 -6.81
CA VAL A 423 6.51 17.55 -7.29
C VAL A 423 6.37 18.19 -8.67
N SER A 424 7.43 18.76 -9.24
CA SER A 424 7.39 19.35 -10.59
C SER A 424 7.36 18.28 -11.69
N ARG A 425 6.51 18.47 -12.68
CA ARG A 425 6.46 17.67 -13.91
C ARG A 425 6.42 18.59 -15.13
N GLN A 426 7.29 18.35 -16.12
CA GLN A 426 7.35 19.06 -17.40
C GLN A 426 6.30 18.48 -18.34
N ARG A 427 5.03 18.58 -17.94
CA ARG A 427 3.89 17.98 -18.62
C ARG A 427 2.72 18.95 -18.64
N TYR A 428 1.82 18.72 -19.61
CA TYR A 428 0.58 19.45 -19.72
C TYR A 428 -0.51 18.87 -18.80
N TRP A 429 -0.73 17.55 -18.85
CA TRP A 429 -1.86 16.92 -18.19
C TRP A 429 -1.60 16.65 -16.70
N GLY A 430 -1.74 17.72 -15.93
CA GLY A 430 -1.56 17.79 -14.49
C GLY A 430 -2.06 19.12 -13.95
N ALA A 431 -2.23 19.26 -12.63
CA ALA A 431 -2.61 20.53 -12.02
C ALA A 431 -1.47 21.56 -12.17
N PRO A 432 -1.69 22.73 -12.82
CA PRO A 432 -0.65 23.73 -12.95
C PRO A 432 -0.14 24.24 -11.60
N ILE A 433 1.17 24.46 -11.49
CA ILE A 433 1.75 25.02 -10.27
C ILE A 433 1.35 26.50 -10.18
N PRO A 434 0.66 26.95 -9.10
CA PRO A 434 0.05 28.28 -9.01
C PRO A 434 1.06 29.34 -8.59
N VAL A 435 2.11 29.55 -9.42
CA VAL A 435 3.22 30.46 -9.15
C VAL A 435 3.52 31.31 -10.40
N ILE A 436 3.93 32.55 -10.16
CA ILE A 436 4.32 33.53 -11.18
C ILE A 436 5.77 33.91 -10.95
N HIS A 437 6.58 33.90 -12.01
CA HIS A 437 7.97 34.34 -12.02
C HIS A 437 8.05 35.78 -12.53
N CYS A 438 8.33 36.71 -11.64
CA CYS A 438 8.48 38.13 -11.92
C CYS A 438 9.96 38.54 -11.82
N GLU A 439 10.48 39.24 -12.80
CA GLU A 439 11.88 39.72 -12.78
C GLU A 439 12.16 40.66 -11.60
N LYS A 440 11.16 41.44 -11.15
CA LYS A 440 11.30 42.39 -10.05
C LYS A 440 11.02 41.78 -8.68
N CYS A 441 10.00 40.90 -8.58
CA CYS A 441 9.52 40.37 -7.30
C CYS A 441 10.00 38.95 -7.02
N GLY A 442 10.64 38.28 -8.00
CA GLY A 442 11.03 36.86 -7.88
C GLY A 442 9.84 35.93 -8.03
N ILE A 443 9.76 34.96 -7.15
CA ILE A 443 8.67 33.96 -7.10
C ILE A 443 7.47 34.56 -6.37
N VAL A 444 6.33 34.66 -7.05
CA VAL A 444 5.09 35.22 -6.50
C VAL A 444 3.97 34.21 -6.61
N PRO A 445 3.39 33.78 -5.49
CA PRO A 445 2.21 32.90 -5.49
C PRO A 445 1.02 33.59 -6.18
N VAL A 446 0.22 32.82 -6.90
CA VAL A 446 -1.07 33.29 -7.40
C VAL A 446 -2.00 33.53 -6.19
N PRO A 447 -2.71 34.69 -6.14
CA PRO A 447 -3.69 34.94 -5.09
C PRO A 447 -4.77 33.85 -5.05
N GLU A 448 -5.19 33.46 -3.85
CA GLU A 448 -6.13 32.35 -3.68
C GLU A 448 -7.50 32.61 -4.35
N ASP A 449 -7.92 33.85 -4.40
CA ASP A 449 -9.15 34.28 -5.08
C ASP A 449 -9.07 34.23 -6.61
N GLN A 450 -7.85 34.04 -7.16
CA GLN A 450 -7.60 33.85 -8.59
C GLN A 450 -7.39 32.39 -8.98
N LEU A 451 -7.57 31.45 -8.04
CA LEU A 451 -7.58 30.03 -8.34
C LEU A 451 -8.93 29.60 -8.93
N PRO A 452 -8.95 28.62 -9.85
CA PRO A 452 -7.80 27.87 -10.34
C PRO A 452 -6.99 28.60 -11.40
N VAL A 453 -5.69 28.29 -11.49
CA VAL A 453 -4.91 28.49 -12.71
C VAL A 453 -5.31 27.36 -13.66
N GLU A 454 -6.15 27.66 -14.65
CA GLU A 454 -6.70 26.65 -15.54
C GLU A 454 -5.73 26.21 -16.63
N LEU A 455 -5.84 24.93 -17.04
CA LEU A 455 -5.14 24.41 -18.20
C LEU A 455 -5.72 25.01 -19.48
N PRO A 456 -4.89 25.58 -20.38
CA PRO A 456 -5.37 26.09 -21.67
C PRO A 456 -5.74 24.89 -22.58
N TYR A 457 -6.85 25.01 -23.31
CA TYR A 457 -7.28 23.96 -24.24
C TYR A 457 -6.51 24.00 -25.58
N ASP A 458 -6.05 25.19 -26.00
CA ASP A 458 -5.36 25.47 -27.26
C ASP A 458 -3.86 25.12 -27.21
N VAL A 459 -3.53 23.88 -26.90
CA VAL A 459 -2.14 23.43 -26.69
C VAL A 459 -1.69 22.49 -27.81
N VAL A 460 -0.47 22.67 -28.28
CA VAL A 460 0.16 21.77 -29.25
C VAL A 460 1.03 20.75 -28.53
N PHE A 461 0.71 19.48 -28.69
CA PHE A 461 1.47 18.38 -28.10
C PHE A 461 2.62 17.98 -29.02
N THR A 462 3.86 18.23 -28.58
CA THR A 462 5.08 17.86 -29.31
C THR A 462 5.90 16.86 -28.48
N PRO A 463 6.48 15.82 -29.11
CA PRO A 463 7.25 14.79 -28.39
C PRO A 463 8.70 15.19 -28.09
N ASP A 464 8.99 16.45 -27.85
CA ASP A 464 10.35 16.99 -27.65
C ASP A 464 10.82 17.00 -26.19
N GLY A 465 9.90 16.78 -25.23
CA GLY A 465 10.20 16.73 -23.80
C GLY A 465 10.25 18.07 -23.10
N GLU A 466 9.87 19.16 -23.78
CA GLU A 466 9.55 20.45 -23.15
C GLU A 466 8.07 20.48 -22.73
N SER A 467 7.78 21.22 -21.68
CA SER A 467 6.39 21.42 -21.24
C SER A 467 5.57 22.12 -22.33
N PRO A 468 4.46 21.55 -22.80
CA PRO A 468 3.58 22.24 -23.75
C PRO A 468 3.07 23.59 -23.23
N LEU A 469 2.95 23.75 -21.89
CA LEU A 469 2.57 25.01 -21.26
C LEU A 469 3.61 26.12 -21.44
N ALA A 470 4.89 25.76 -21.52
CA ALA A 470 5.97 26.76 -21.78
C ALA A 470 5.87 27.37 -23.17
N LYS A 471 5.25 26.66 -24.13
CA LYS A 471 5.05 27.09 -25.52
C LYS A 471 3.71 27.76 -25.76
N CYS A 472 2.78 27.66 -24.82
CA CYS A 472 1.45 28.26 -24.90
C CYS A 472 1.51 29.73 -24.46
N GLU A 473 1.55 30.67 -25.40
CA GLU A 473 1.68 32.12 -25.12
C GLU A 473 0.51 32.64 -24.30
N SER A 474 -0.69 32.15 -24.51
CA SER A 474 -1.91 32.51 -23.78
C SER A 474 -1.84 32.10 -22.31
N PHE A 475 -1.12 31.02 -21.98
CA PHE A 475 -0.92 30.55 -20.64
C PHE A 475 0.29 31.15 -19.95
N ILE A 476 1.48 31.12 -20.61
CA ILE A 476 2.75 31.47 -19.98
C ILE A 476 2.87 32.96 -19.63
N ASN A 477 2.34 33.85 -20.47
CA ASN A 477 2.43 35.29 -20.26
C ASN A 477 1.32 35.76 -19.33
N THR A 478 1.69 36.53 -18.31
CA THR A 478 0.77 37.06 -17.29
C THR A 478 1.30 38.36 -16.71
N VAL A 479 0.60 38.89 -15.74
CA VAL A 479 1.00 40.13 -14.99
C VAL A 479 1.30 39.69 -13.54
N CYS A 480 2.35 40.26 -12.99
CA CYS A 480 2.68 40.04 -11.58
C CYS A 480 1.61 40.67 -10.66
N PRO A 481 0.96 39.90 -9.78
CA PRO A 481 -0.08 40.41 -8.90
C PRO A 481 0.46 41.39 -7.84
N SER A 482 1.78 41.33 -7.56
CA SER A 482 2.42 42.19 -6.56
C SER A 482 2.84 43.56 -7.11
N CYS A 483 3.31 43.67 -8.36
CA CYS A 483 3.87 44.92 -8.89
C CYS A 483 3.30 45.33 -10.25
N GLY A 484 2.38 44.55 -10.83
CA GLY A 484 1.75 44.86 -12.13
C GLY A 484 2.67 44.78 -13.36
N SER A 485 3.93 44.35 -13.20
CA SER A 485 4.86 44.15 -14.32
C SER A 485 4.54 42.89 -15.12
N PRO A 486 4.88 42.85 -16.43
CA PRO A 486 4.84 41.59 -17.19
C PRO A 486 5.62 40.49 -16.47
N ALA A 487 5.07 39.32 -16.45
CA ALA A 487 5.63 38.16 -15.73
C ALA A 487 5.26 36.87 -16.45
N LYS A 488 5.80 35.74 -16.00
CA LYS A 488 5.51 34.44 -16.57
C LYS A 488 4.95 33.50 -15.51
N ARG A 489 3.95 32.70 -15.87
CA ARG A 489 3.49 31.58 -15.02
C ARG A 489 4.57 30.51 -14.95
N ASP A 490 4.53 29.70 -13.91
CA ASP A 490 5.29 28.43 -13.89
C ASP A 490 4.71 27.51 -14.98
N SER A 491 5.59 26.88 -15.75
CA SER A 491 5.20 26.01 -16.86
C SER A 491 5.13 24.54 -16.47
N ASP A 492 5.46 24.21 -15.24
CA ASP A 492 5.37 22.85 -14.71
C ASP A 492 3.98 22.59 -14.13
N THR A 493 3.60 21.31 -14.14
CA THR A 493 2.43 20.80 -13.42
C THR A 493 2.85 20.01 -12.21
N LEU A 494 1.93 19.84 -11.26
CA LEU A 494 2.14 19.00 -10.10
C LEU A 494 2.12 17.52 -10.47
N ASP A 495 2.90 16.73 -9.76
CA ASP A 495 2.82 15.28 -9.78
C ASP A 495 1.38 14.82 -9.49
N THR A 496 0.91 13.79 -10.19
CA THR A 496 -0.44 13.24 -10.00
C THR A 496 -0.70 12.81 -8.56
N PHE A 497 0.33 12.32 -7.86
CA PHE A 497 0.22 11.97 -6.44
C PHE A 497 -0.11 13.16 -5.53
N VAL A 498 0.13 14.40 -5.95
CA VAL A 498 -0.32 15.57 -5.17
C VAL A 498 -1.86 15.65 -5.18
N CYS A 499 -2.50 15.35 -6.31
CA CYS A 499 -3.95 15.28 -6.40
C CYS A 499 -4.54 14.15 -5.55
N SER A 500 -3.91 12.97 -5.56
CA SER A 500 -4.39 11.80 -4.83
C SER A 500 -3.99 11.77 -3.35
N SER A 501 -3.12 12.68 -2.88
CA SER A 501 -2.70 12.69 -1.49
C SER A 501 -3.70 13.33 -0.52
N TRP A 502 -4.83 13.88 -1.00
CA TRP A 502 -5.83 14.54 -0.17
C TRP A 502 -7.29 14.26 -0.57
N TYR A 503 -7.55 13.47 -1.60
CA TYR A 503 -8.87 13.22 -2.18
C TYR A 503 -9.89 12.67 -1.17
N PHE A 504 -9.43 11.88 -0.19
CA PHE A 504 -10.25 11.36 0.89
C PHE A 504 -10.84 12.46 1.78
N LEU A 505 -10.18 13.63 1.85
CA LEU A 505 -10.70 14.84 2.51
C LEU A 505 -11.76 15.53 1.65
N ARG A 506 -11.65 15.43 0.33
CA ARG A 506 -12.58 16.08 -0.61
C ARG A 506 -13.90 15.35 -0.75
N TYR A 507 -13.89 14.03 -0.71
CA TYR A 507 -15.12 13.25 -0.90
C TYR A 507 -16.29 13.67 -0.02
N PRO A 508 -16.17 13.79 1.31
CA PRO A 508 -17.32 14.12 2.14
C PRO A 508 -17.89 15.51 1.91
N ASP A 509 -17.13 16.40 1.24
CA ASP A 509 -17.50 17.79 1.00
C ASP A 509 -17.17 18.23 -0.45
N ASN A 510 -17.42 17.33 -1.41
CA ASN A 510 -17.03 17.48 -2.81
C ASN A 510 -17.65 18.67 -3.53
N LYS A 511 -18.79 19.18 -3.05
CA LYS A 511 -19.53 20.32 -3.65
C LYS A 511 -19.19 21.68 -3.05
N ASN A 512 -18.27 21.73 -2.09
CA ASN A 512 -17.86 22.98 -1.46
C ASN A 512 -17.03 23.80 -2.46
N ASP A 513 -17.55 24.96 -2.86
CA ASP A 513 -16.90 25.87 -3.81
C ASP A 513 -16.11 27.02 -3.13
N LYS A 514 -16.25 27.14 -1.80
CA LYS A 514 -15.65 28.22 -1.00
C LYS A 514 -14.33 27.83 -0.37
N GLN A 515 -14.15 26.55 -0.06
CA GLN A 515 -12.94 26.01 0.56
C GLN A 515 -12.71 24.57 0.12
N ALA A 516 -11.51 24.05 0.29
CA ALA A 516 -11.14 22.70 -0.10
C ALA A 516 -12.05 21.65 0.57
N PHE A 517 -12.44 21.92 1.78
CA PHE A 517 -13.40 21.19 2.61
C PHE A 517 -13.74 22.02 3.85
N ASP A 518 -14.88 21.77 4.46
CA ASP A 518 -15.23 22.32 5.76
C ASP A 518 -14.50 21.54 6.87
N PRO A 519 -13.54 22.13 7.59
CA PRO A 519 -12.80 21.46 8.65
C PRO A 519 -13.71 20.87 9.75
N GLU A 520 -14.80 21.54 10.12
CA GLU A 520 -15.72 21.05 11.14
C GLU A 520 -16.40 19.76 10.70
N TRP A 521 -16.83 19.70 9.43
CA TRP A 521 -17.46 18.52 8.86
C TRP A 521 -16.47 17.38 8.66
N ILE A 522 -15.29 17.67 8.08
CA ILE A 522 -14.28 16.67 7.79
C ILE A 522 -13.76 16.00 9.06
N ASN A 523 -13.56 16.75 10.12
CA ASN A 523 -13.12 16.21 11.41
C ASN A 523 -14.14 15.33 12.13
N LYS A 524 -15.42 15.31 11.67
CA LYS A 524 -16.45 14.37 12.13
C LYS A 524 -16.48 13.06 11.33
N ILE A 525 -16.10 13.12 10.05
CA ILE A 525 -16.18 11.97 9.13
C ILE A 525 -14.88 11.18 9.08
N LEU A 526 -13.74 11.87 9.11
CA LEU A 526 -12.41 11.25 9.04
C LEU A 526 -11.85 10.96 10.44
N PRO A 527 -10.81 10.13 10.50
CA PRO A 527 -10.09 9.46 9.40
C PRO A 527 -10.90 8.36 8.70
N VAL A 528 -10.40 7.87 7.55
CA VAL A 528 -10.97 6.72 6.85
C VAL A 528 -10.84 5.47 7.71
N ASP A 529 -11.96 4.78 7.95
CA ASP A 529 -11.99 3.62 8.85
C ASP A 529 -11.40 2.36 8.20
N LYS A 530 -11.72 2.12 6.93
CA LYS A 530 -11.18 0.99 6.14
C LYS A 530 -10.72 1.48 4.77
N TYR A 531 -9.45 1.26 4.48
CA TYR A 531 -8.82 1.63 3.22
C TYR A 531 -8.31 0.40 2.49
N VAL A 532 -8.62 0.28 1.20
CA VAL A 532 -8.26 -0.90 0.39
C VAL A 532 -7.54 -0.49 -0.88
N GLY A 533 -6.40 -1.12 -1.17
CA GLY A 533 -5.65 -0.80 -2.39
C GLY A 533 -4.35 -1.55 -2.55
N GLY A 534 -3.64 -1.30 -3.65
CA GLY A 534 -2.43 -2.01 -4.04
C GLY A 534 -1.24 -1.80 -3.09
N ALA A 535 -0.48 -2.86 -2.86
CA ALA A 535 0.71 -2.83 -2.00
C ALA A 535 1.87 -2.00 -2.58
N GLU A 536 1.88 -1.75 -3.89
CA GLU A 536 2.86 -0.92 -4.60
C GLU A 536 2.87 0.52 -4.12
N HIS A 537 1.77 0.99 -3.55
CA HIS A 537 1.63 2.35 -3.04
C HIS A 537 2.23 2.56 -1.64
N ALA A 538 2.85 1.55 -1.03
CA ALA A 538 3.38 1.62 0.33
C ALA A 538 4.35 2.79 0.56
N ALA A 539 5.31 3.01 -0.35
CA ALA A 539 6.30 4.10 -0.27
C ALA A 539 5.97 5.30 -1.17
N MET A 540 4.81 5.32 -1.82
CA MET A 540 4.33 6.40 -2.70
C MET A 540 3.07 7.04 -2.11
N HIS A 541 1.91 6.77 -2.69
CA HIS A 541 0.63 7.38 -2.30
C HIS A 541 0.36 7.37 -0.79
N LEU A 542 0.55 6.22 -0.12
CA LEU A 542 0.29 6.10 1.32
C LEU A 542 1.19 7.03 2.14
N LEU A 543 2.46 7.14 1.77
CA LEU A 543 3.40 8.01 2.46
C LEU A 543 3.08 9.49 2.23
N TYR A 544 2.71 9.85 0.99
CA TYR A 544 2.33 11.22 0.64
C TYR A 544 1.02 11.66 1.29
N ALA A 545 0.02 10.78 1.32
CA ALA A 545 -1.25 11.06 2.00
C ALA A 545 -1.05 11.31 3.51
N ARG A 546 -0.19 10.53 4.16
CA ARG A 546 0.19 10.72 5.56
C ARG A 546 0.89 12.06 5.78
N PHE A 547 1.84 12.41 4.93
CA PHE A 547 2.53 13.70 4.98
C PHE A 547 1.56 14.88 4.84
N VAL A 548 0.70 14.86 3.81
CA VAL A 548 -0.27 15.94 3.58
C VAL A 548 -1.25 16.08 4.75
N THR A 549 -1.70 14.96 5.31
CA THR A 549 -2.56 14.95 6.51
C THR A 549 -1.88 15.65 7.68
N LYS A 550 -0.63 15.27 8.00
CA LYS A 550 0.12 15.88 9.10
C LYS A 550 0.38 17.37 8.86
N ALA A 551 0.73 17.75 7.65
CA ALA A 551 0.93 19.16 7.30
C ALA A 551 -0.36 19.98 7.47
N LEU A 552 -1.50 19.48 7.01
CA LEU A 552 -2.80 20.15 7.17
C LEU A 552 -3.25 20.20 8.64
N ARG A 553 -2.97 19.15 9.43
CA ARG A 553 -3.18 19.17 10.88
C ARG A 553 -2.38 20.29 11.56
N ASP A 554 -1.10 20.42 11.25
CA ASP A 554 -0.22 21.46 11.80
C ASP A 554 -0.61 22.87 11.37
N MET A 555 -1.36 23.00 10.30
CA MET A 555 -1.97 24.24 9.87
C MET A 555 -3.35 24.50 10.51
N GLY A 556 -3.86 23.56 11.32
CA GLY A 556 -5.12 23.69 12.07
C GLY A 556 -6.37 23.30 11.29
N TYR A 557 -6.24 22.66 10.12
CA TYR A 557 -7.38 22.19 9.34
C TYR A 557 -7.92 20.84 9.83
N LEU A 558 -7.06 19.98 10.34
CA LEU A 558 -7.39 18.62 10.77
C LEU A 558 -7.08 18.42 12.26
N ASN A 559 -7.81 17.52 12.93
CA ASN A 559 -7.61 17.14 14.33
C ASN A 559 -7.14 15.68 14.49
N PHE A 560 -6.69 15.03 13.44
CA PHE A 560 -6.18 13.66 13.41
C PHE A 560 -4.82 13.59 12.71
N ASP A 561 -4.04 12.56 13.04
CA ASP A 561 -2.65 12.39 12.61
C ASP A 561 -2.48 11.54 11.37
N GLU A 562 -3.40 10.61 11.13
CA GLU A 562 -3.30 9.61 10.08
C GLU A 562 -4.57 9.54 9.23
N PRO A 563 -4.43 9.46 7.89
CA PRO A 563 -5.58 9.47 6.99
C PRO A 563 -6.40 8.18 7.03
N PHE A 564 -5.74 7.03 7.26
CA PHE A 564 -6.31 5.68 7.11
C PHE A 564 -6.02 4.85 8.35
N LEU A 565 -7.05 4.43 9.10
CA LEU A 565 -6.89 3.67 10.34
C LEU A 565 -6.53 2.20 10.06
N SER A 566 -7.27 1.56 9.16
CA SER A 566 -7.08 0.16 8.79
C SER A 566 -6.84 0.04 7.29
N LEU A 567 -5.84 -0.74 6.91
CA LEU A 567 -5.41 -0.94 5.52
C LEU A 567 -5.44 -2.41 5.14
N VAL A 568 -6.02 -2.70 3.99
CA VAL A 568 -5.99 -4.04 3.39
C VAL A 568 -5.42 -3.95 1.97
N HIS A 569 -4.49 -4.83 1.64
CA HIS A 569 -3.99 -4.98 0.29
C HIS A 569 -4.64 -6.17 -0.40
N GLN A 570 -5.18 -5.93 -1.61
CA GLN A 570 -5.59 -7.02 -2.47
C GLN A 570 -4.37 -7.65 -3.17
N GLY A 571 -4.45 -8.97 -3.40
CA GLY A 571 -3.49 -9.69 -4.21
C GLY A 571 -3.66 -9.43 -5.71
N THR A 572 -2.77 -9.97 -6.51
CA THR A 572 -2.81 -9.81 -7.96
C THR A 572 -3.48 -11.02 -8.62
N ILE A 573 -4.47 -10.76 -9.48
CA ILE A 573 -5.03 -11.79 -10.35
C ILE A 573 -4.11 -11.96 -11.55
N LEU A 574 -3.63 -13.17 -11.73
CA LEU A 574 -2.73 -13.56 -12.81
C LEU A 574 -3.52 -14.14 -14.01
N GLY A 575 -2.92 -14.14 -15.17
CA GLY A 575 -3.45 -14.89 -16.29
C GLY A 575 -3.53 -16.39 -16.01
N SER A 576 -4.23 -17.16 -16.85
CA SER A 576 -4.30 -18.63 -16.72
C SER A 576 -2.92 -19.31 -16.85
N ASP A 577 -1.95 -18.59 -17.40
CA ASP A 577 -0.54 -18.97 -17.51
C ASP A 577 0.28 -18.72 -16.22
N GLY A 578 -0.35 -18.21 -15.16
CA GLY A 578 0.31 -17.86 -13.90
C GLY A 578 1.18 -16.61 -13.96
N GLN A 579 1.11 -15.83 -15.07
CA GLN A 579 1.88 -14.61 -15.24
C GLN A 579 1.01 -13.37 -15.04
N LYS A 580 1.61 -12.23 -14.71
CA LYS A 580 0.91 -10.95 -14.62
C LYS A 580 0.21 -10.65 -15.95
N MET A 581 -1.07 -10.31 -15.88
CA MET A 581 -1.87 -9.98 -17.05
C MET A 581 -1.31 -8.77 -17.79
N SER A 582 -1.21 -8.86 -19.11
CA SER A 582 -0.74 -7.79 -19.96
C SER A 582 -1.33 -7.92 -21.37
N LYS A 583 -1.75 -6.80 -21.96
CA LYS A 583 -2.27 -6.76 -23.35
C LYS A 583 -1.24 -7.28 -24.34
N SER A 584 0.05 -7.02 -24.11
CA SER A 584 1.14 -7.49 -24.98
C SER A 584 1.38 -9.00 -24.93
N ARG A 585 0.94 -9.66 -23.86
CA ARG A 585 1.02 -11.12 -23.70
C ARG A 585 -0.24 -11.84 -24.16
N GLY A 586 -1.35 -11.10 -24.36
CA GLY A 586 -2.63 -11.68 -24.74
C GLY A 586 -3.30 -12.56 -23.66
N ASN A 587 -2.87 -12.43 -22.40
CA ASN A 587 -3.38 -13.21 -21.26
C ASN A 587 -4.33 -12.40 -20.35
N THR A 588 -4.91 -11.32 -20.88
CA THR A 588 -5.86 -10.47 -20.15
C THR A 588 -7.26 -11.07 -20.12
N VAL A 589 -7.93 -10.90 -18.99
CA VAL A 589 -9.35 -11.23 -18.81
C VAL A 589 -10.17 -9.95 -18.94
N THR A 590 -11.17 -9.96 -19.82
CA THR A 590 -12.11 -8.86 -20.04
C THR A 590 -13.37 -9.09 -19.23
N PRO A 591 -13.65 -8.33 -18.16
CA PRO A 591 -14.83 -8.55 -17.32
C PRO A 591 -16.14 -8.57 -18.08
N ASP A 592 -16.34 -7.67 -19.06
CA ASP A 592 -17.58 -7.54 -19.84
C ASP A 592 -17.99 -8.86 -20.53
N GLU A 593 -17.04 -9.68 -21.02
CA GLU A 593 -17.32 -10.97 -21.65
C GLU A 593 -17.99 -11.94 -20.66
N TYR A 594 -17.46 -12.00 -19.44
CA TYR A 594 -17.97 -12.90 -18.39
C TYR A 594 -19.29 -12.39 -17.79
N ILE A 595 -19.40 -11.07 -17.59
CA ILE A 595 -20.61 -10.43 -17.07
C ILE A 595 -21.77 -10.62 -18.06
N ASN A 596 -21.54 -10.42 -19.35
CA ASN A 596 -22.56 -10.63 -20.37
C ASN A 596 -23.01 -12.09 -20.46
N LYS A 597 -22.10 -13.03 -20.15
CA LYS A 597 -22.40 -14.46 -20.23
C LYS A 597 -23.05 -15.02 -18.98
N TYR A 598 -22.59 -14.61 -17.80
CA TYR A 598 -22.94 -15.24 -16.53
C TYR A 598 -23.67 -14.27 -15.55
N GLY A 599 -23.67 -12.97 -15.82
CA GLY A 599 -24.13 -11.93 -14.90
C GLY A 599 -23.03 -11.46 -13.93
N SER A 600 -23.29 -10.29 -13.33
CA SER A 600 -22.33 -9.62 -12.43
C SER A 600 -22.03 -10.43 -11.16
N ASP A 601 -23.04 -11.09 -10.58
CA ASP A 601 -22.89 -11.81 -9.31
C ASP A 601 -22.06 -13.10 -9.42
N VAL A 602 -22.18 -13.82 -10.53
CA VAL A 602 -21.32 -14.99 -10.79
C VAL A 602 -19.86 -14.54 -10.87
N PHE A 603 -19.59 -13.41 -11.52
CA PHE A 603 -18.25 -12.85 -11.64
C PHE A 603 -17.72 -12.37 -10.28
N ARG A 604 -18.52 -11.60 -9.52
CA ARG A 604 -18.17 -11.15 -8.15
C ARG A 604 -17.87 -12.34 -7.24
N MET A 605 -18.78 -13.30 -7.21
CA MET A 605 -18.67 -14.45 -6.33
C MET A 605 -17.49 -15.36 -6.71
N TYR A 606 -17.17 -15.48 -8.01
CA TYR A 606 -15.97 -16.18 -8.44
C TYR A 606 -14.70 -15.46 -7.98
N LEU A 607 -14.62 -14.15 -8.09
CA LEU A 607 -13.47 -13.37 -7.59
C LEU A 607 -13.31 -13.53 -6.07
N ALA A 608 -14.42 -13.60 -5.33
CA ALA A 608 -14.41 -13.80 -3.90
C ALA A 608 -13.98 -15.23 -3.50
N PHE A 609 -14.37 -16.26 -4.24
CA PHE A 609 -14.12 -17.66 -3.90
C PHE A 609 -12.81 -18.20 -4.46
N GLY A 610 -12.44 -17.79 -5.69
CA GLY A 610 -11.35 -18.39 -6.45
C GLY A 610 -9.95 -18.13 -5.89
N PHE A 611 -9.83 -17.15 -4.99
CA PHE A 611 -8.53 -16.65 -4.51
C PHE A 611 -8.57 -16.31 -3.01
N ALA A 612 -7.44 -16.49 -2.34
CA ALA A 612 -7.21 -15.82 -1.07
C ALA A 612 -6.99 -14.33 -1.34
N TYR A 613 -7.79 -13.44 -0.74
CA TYR A 613 -7.89 -12.03 -1.15
C TYR A 613 -6.54 -11.29 -1.16
N VAL A 614 -5.71 -11.52 -0.15
CA VAL A 614 -4.40 -10.85 -0.01
C VAL A 614 -3.34 -11.42 -0.97
N GLU A 615 -3.51 -12.67 -1.41
CA GLU A 615 -2.51 -13.38 -2.23
C GLU A 615 -2.81 -13.26 -3.73
N GLY A 616 -4.11 -13.30 -4.10
CA GLY A 616 -4.52 -13.41 -5.48
C GLY A 616 -4.30 -14.82 -6.04
N GLY A 617 -4.08 -14.92 -7.34
CA GLY A 617 -3.80 -16.22 -7.98
C GLY A 617 -4.14 -16.26 -9.46
N PRO A 618 -3.92 -17.42 -10.12
CA PRO A 618 -4.16 -17.58 -11.56
C PRO A 618 -5.66 -17.71 -11.89
N TRP A 619 -6.10 -17.09 -12.96
CA TRP A 619 -7.45 -17.16 -13.49
C TRP A 619 -7.82 -18.58 -13.93
N SER A 620 -9.08 -18.99 -13.69
CA SER A 620 -9.62 -20.29 -14.10
C SER A 620 -11.05 -20.18 -14.63
N ASP A 621 -11.25 -20.52 -15.89
CA ASP A 621 -12.58 -20.57 -16.51
C ASP A 621 -13.48 -21.67 -15.94
N ASP A 622 -12.89 -22.76 -15.43
CA ASP A 622 -13.66 -23.82 -14.78
C ASP A 622 -14.14 -23.41 -13.40
N GLY A 623 -13.39 -22.53 -12.71
CA GLY A 623 -13.78 -21.95 -11.45
C GLY A 623 -15.05 -21.12 -11.54
N ILE A 624 -15.17 -20.26 -12.56
CA ILE A 624 -16.37 -19.44 -12.74
C ILE A 624 -17.61 -20.27 -13.09
N LYS A 625 -17.45 -21.34 -13.89
CA LYS A 625 -18.53 -22.29 -14.19
C LYS A 625 -19.02 -23.04 -12.94
N ALA A 626 -18.12 -23.28 -11.97
CA ALA A 626 -18.50 -23.91 -10.70
C ALA A 626 -19.39 -22.98 -9.87
N ILE A 627 -19.10 -21.69 -9.86
CA ILE A 627 -19.93 -20.67 -9.17
C ILE A 627 -21.29 -20.53 -9.87
N ASP A 628 -21.34 -20.50 -11.19
CA ASP A 628 -22.61 -20.46 -11.94
C ASP A 628 -23.51 -21.65 -11.56
N ARG A 629 -22.95 -22.87 -11.50
CA ARG A 629 -23.67 -24.06 -11.05
C ARG A 629 -24.13 -23.94 -9.59
N PHE A 630 -23.32 -23.32 -8.73
CA PHE A 630 -23.67 -23.11 -7.33
C PHE A 630 -24.88 -22.17 -7.18
N ILE A 631 -24.88 -21.02 -7.85
CA ILE A 631 -26.01 -20.08 -7.89
C ILE A 631 -27.28 -20.80 -8.40
N GLY A 632 -27.17 -21.57 -9.49
CA GLY A 632 -28.29 -22.36 -10.00
C GLY A 632 -28.79 -23.46 -9.04
N ARG A 633 -27.96 -23.96 -8.13
CA ARG A 633 -28.40 -24.87 -7.06
C ARG A 633 -29.24 -24.14 -6.02
N VAL A 634 -28.80 -22.96 -5.61
CA VAL A 634 -29.55 -22.14 -4.65
C VAL A 634 -30.89 -21.71 -5.23
N ASP A 635 -30.94 -21.28 -6.49
CA ASP A 635 -32.17 -20.91 -7.21
C ASP A 635 -33.20 -22.04 -7.15
N ARG A 636 -32.83 -23.26 -7.60
CA ARG A 636 -33.71 -24.44 -7.54
C ARG A 636 -34.17 -24.81 -6.14
N LEU A 637 -33.32 -24.62 -5.14
CA LEU A 637 -33.67 -24.88 -3.75
C LEU A 637 -34.76 -23.91 -3.28
N ILE A 638 -34.65 -22.63 -3.63
CA ILE A 638 -35.63 -21.61 -3.26
C ILE A 638 -36.97 -21.82 -3.99
N GLU A 639 -36.95 -22.08 -5.28
CA GLU A 639 -38.17 -22.41 -6.04
C GLU A 639 -38.90 -23.60 -5.41
N LYS A 640 -38.17 -24.63 -4.96
CA LYS A 640 -38.76 -25.78 -4.29
C LYS A 640 -39.40 -25.39 -2.97
N VAL A 641 -38.72 -24.65 -2.10
CA VAL A 641 -39.25 -24.25 -0.79
C VAL A 641 -40.49 -23.36 -0.93
N VAL A 642 -40.47 -22.46 -1.89
CA VAL A 642 -41.68 -21.62 -2.19
C VAL A 642 -42.85 -22.48 -2.64
N SER A 643 -42.60 -23.50 -3.48
CA SER A 643 -43.63 -24.43 -3.96
C SER A 643 -44.21 -25.36 -2.86
N GLU A 644 -43.47 -25.55 -1.78
CA GLU A 644 -43.86 -26.39 -0.64
C GLU A 644 -44.55 -25.63 0.48
N ARG A 645 -44.72 -24.33 0.37
CA ARG A 645 -45.45 -23.50 1.35
C ARG A 645 -46.89 -23.99 1.56
N GLY A 646 -47.32 -24.03 2.81
CA GLY A 646 -48.62 -24.55 3.20
C GLY A 646 -48.71 -26.07 3.36
N LYS A 647 -47.66 -26.81 3.10
CA LYS A 647 -47.57 -28.23 3.51
C LYS A 647 -47.43 -28.34 5.03
N PRO A 648 -47.93 -29.46 5.63
CA PRO A 648 -47.78 -29.70 7.07
C PRO A 648 -46.30 -29.62 7.48
N SER A 649 -46.00 -28.84 8.53
CA SER A 649 -44.66 -28.70 9.08
C SER A 649 -44.51 -29.58 10.32
N ALA A 650 -43.38 -30.33 10.43
CA ALA A 650 -43.02 -31.01 11.66
C ALA A 650 -42.56 -30.00 12.71
N ASN A 651 -43.31 -29.83 13.79
CA ASN A 651 -43.01 -28.84 14.85
C ASN A 651 -42.03 -29.35 15.92
N THR A 652 -41.25 -30.37 15.62
CA THR A 652 -40.32 -31.00 16.55
C THR A 652 -38.87 -30.68 16.16
N MET A 653 -38.02 -30.43 17.17
CA MET A 653 -36.55 -30.26 17.02
C MET A 653 -35.87 -31.60 17.27
N GLY A 654 -35.99 -32.49 16.30
CA GLY A 654 -35.26 -33.77 16.29
C GLY A 654 -33.76 -33.60 16.01
N ALA A 655 -33.05 -34.72 15.90
CA ALA A 655 -31.59 -34.71 15.68
C ALA A 655 -31.18 -34.01 14.39
N ASP A 656 -31.95 -34.15 13.30
CA ASP A 656 -31.60 -33.52 12.02
C ASP A 656 -31.97 -32.04 11.99
N GLU A 657 -33.01 -31.60 12.68
CA GLU A 657 -33.34 -30.20 12.88
C GLU A 657 -32.26 -29.51 13.71
N LYS A 658 -31.80 -30.17 14.77
CA LYS A 658 -30.67 -29.64 15.57
C LYS A 658 -29.38 -29.54 14.76
N GLU A 659 -29.06 -30.54 13.92
CA GLU A 659 -27.89 -30.50 13.04
C GLU A 659 -28.00 -29.38 12.00
N LEU A 660 -29.14 -29.22 11.32
CA LEU A 660 -29.35 -28.11 10.38
C LEU A 660 -29.22 -26.75 11.09
N ASN A 661 -29.85 -26.61 12.27
CA ASN A 661 -29.79 -25.38 13.06
C ASN A 661 -28.36 -25.08 13.54
N TYR A 662 -27.59 -26.10 13.94
CA TYR A 662 -26.17 -25.96 14.27
C TYR A 662 -25.37 -25.44 13.05
N VAL A 663 -25.53 -26.04 11.87
CA VAL A 663 -24.82 -25.63 10.66
C VAL A 663 -25.22 -24.21 10.28
N ARG A 664 -26.51 -23.82 10.38
CA ARG A 664 -27.00 -22.46 10.14
C ARG A 664 -26.28 -21.45 11.02
N HIS A 665 -26.31 -21.62 12.35
CA HIS A 665 -25.71 -20.65 13.28
C HIS A 665 -24.16 -20.64 13.19
N ASN A 666 -23.54 -21.79 12.97
CA ASN A 666 -22.11 -21.88 12.74
C ASN A 666 -21.71 -21.15 11.44
N THR A 667 -22.51 -21.26 10.40
CA THR A 667 -22.30 -20.53 9.14
C THR A 667 -22.44 -19.02 9.34
N ILE A 668 -23.48 -18.55 10.05
CA ILE A 668 -23.64 -17.12 10.36
C ILE A 668 -22.40 -16.58 11.07
N LYS A 669 -21.96 -17.27 12.14
CA LYS A 669 -20.77 -16.86 12.90
C LYS A 669 -19.53 -16.75 12.02
N ASN A 670 -19.22 -17.83 11.29
CA ASN A 670 -17.98 -17.89 10.52
C ASN A 670 -18.00 -16.99 9.28
N VAL A 671 -19.11 -16.90 8.54
CA VAL A 671 -19.23 -15.99 7.39
C VAL A 671 -19.07 -14.54 7.84
N THR A 672 -19.63 -14.17 8.99
CA THR A 672 -19.47 -12.82 9.55
C THR A 672 -17.99 -12.53 9.82
N GLN A 673 -17.32 -13.43 10.51
CA GLN A 673 -15.91 -13.27 10.87
C GLN A 673 -15.00 -13.28 9.64
N ASP A 674 -15.18 -14.26 8.74
CA ASP A 674 -14.37 -14.40 7.53
C ASP A 674 -14.52 -13.17 6.62
N THR A 675 -15.75 -12.65 6.46
CA THR A 675 -16.01 -11.45 5.66
C THR A 675 -15.36 -10.21 6.28
N ASP A 676 -15.43 -10.06 7.61
CA ASP A 676 -14.81 -8.93 8.31
C ASP A 676 -13.29 -8.93 8.19
N GLN A 677 -12.69 -10.11 8.06
CA GLN A 677 -11.25 -10.32 7.88
C GLN A 677 -10.81 -10.39 6.41
N PHE A 678 -11.68 -10.10 5.45
CA PHE A 678 -11.41 -10.22 4.01
C PHE A 678 -11.02 -11.65 3.59
N GLN A 679 -11.49 -12.67 4.31
CA GLN A 679 -11.34 -14.08 3.96
C GLN A 679 -12.58 -14.59 3.18
N PHE A 680 -12.84 -13.95 2.05
CA PHE A 680 -14.07 -14.17 1.27
C PHE A 680 -14.20 -15.60 0.74
N ASN A 681 -13.08 -16.23 0.38
CA ASN A 681 -13.06 -17.60 -0.12
C ASN A 681 -13.55 -18.61 0.93
N THR A 682 -13.15 -18.45 2.19
CA THR A 682 -13.66 -19.28 3.29
C THR A 682 -15.11 -18.95 3.61
N ALA A 683 -15.51 -17.69 3.60
CA ALA A 683 -16.92 -17.29 3.76
C ALA A 683 -17.81 -18.01 2.74
N ILE A 684 -17.46 -18.01 1.46
CA ILE A 684 -18.24 -18.67 0.41
C ILE A 684 -18.21 -20.20 0.56
N ALA A 685 -17.08 -20.78 0.98
CA ALA A 685 -17.04 -22.20 1.29
C ALA A 685 -18.04 -22.60 2.39
N ARG A 686 -18.20 -21.75 3.44
CA ARG A 686 -19.22 -21.96 4.47
C ARG A 686 -20.64 -21.88 3.92
N LEU A 687 -20.90 -20.96 2.99
CA LEU A 687 -22.20 -20.91 2.31
C LEU A 687 -22.47 -22.19 1.52
N MET A 688 -21.47 -22.73 0.85
CA MET A 688 -21.59 -24.01 0.12
C MET A 688 -21.86 -25.19 1.08
N GLU A 689 -21.22 -25.21 2.25
CA GLU A 689 -21.47 -26.20 3.31
C GLU A 689 -22.93 -26.11 3.82
N LEU A 690 -23.44 -24.90 4.05
CA LEU A 690 -24.84 -24.68 4.45
C LEU A 690 -25.82 -25.17 3.39
N VAL A 691 -25.58 -24.83 2.11
CA VAL A 691 -26.42 -25.31 0.99
C VAL A 691 -26.42 -26.84 0.93
N ASN A 692 -25.29 -27.49 1.14
CA ASN A 692 -25.21 -28.96 1.20
C ASN A 692 -26.02 -29.54 2.39
N ALA A 693 -25.96 -28.89 3.56
CA ALA A 693 -26.75 -29.30 4.73
C ALA A 693 -28.25 -29.13 4.49
N ILE A 694 -28.67 -28.04 3.84
CA ILE A 694 -30.07 -27.82 3.45
C ILE A 694 -30.53 -28.91 2.47
N TYR A 695 -29.75 -29.23 1.44
CA TYR A 695 -30.10 -30.33 0.51
C TYR A 695 -30.19 -31.70 1.19
N LYS A 696 -29.31 -31.99 2.13
CA LYS A 696 -29.36 -33.22 2.94
C LYS A 696 -30.63 -33.27 3.77
N TYR A 697 -31.00 -32.17 4.42
CA TYR A 697 -32.21 -32.06 5.20
C TYR A 697 -33.48 -32.15 4.34
N ASP A 698 -33.44 -31.53 3.15
CA ASP A 698 -34.55 -31.53 2.20
C ASP A 698 -34.96 -32.93 1.67
N MET A 699 -34.10 -33.94 1.77
CA MET A 699 -34.41 -35.33 1.40
C MET A 699 -35.34 -36.05 2.41
N LYS A 700 -35.65 -35.47 3.55
CA LYS A 700 -36.56 -36.05 4.54
C LYS A 700 -38.02 -35.94 4.12
N GLN A 701 -38.84 -36.91 4.59
CA GLN A 701 -40.29 -36.93 4.35
C GLN A 701 -41.02 -35.93 5.28
N ASP A 702 -40.71 -35.99 6.58
CA ASP A 702 -41.30 -35.08 7.58
C ASP A 702 -40.30 -33.98 7.90
N LYS A 703 -40.52 -32.77 7.33
CA LYS A 703 -39.62 -31.63 7.46
C LYS A 703 -40.24 -30.52 8.35
N ASN A 704 -39.40 -29.86 9.08
CA ASN A 704 -39.75 -28.57 9.68
C ASN A 704 -39.55 -27.49 8.60
N HIS A 705 -40.67 -27.12 7.92
CA HIS A 705 -40.65 -26.16 6.85
C HIS A 705 -40.32 -24.75 7.32
N ASP A 706 -40.67 -24.41 8.57
CA ASP A 706 -40.38 -23.08 9.14
C ASP A 706 -38.88 -22.93 9.37
N LEU A 707 -38.22 -23.92 9.94
CA LEU A 707 -36.74 -23.93 10.11
C LEU A 707 -36.04 -23.86 8.76
N MET A 708 -36.56 -24.56 7.74
CA MET A 708 -35.99 -24.55 6.40
C MET A 708 -36.11 -23.17 5.74
N GLU A 709 -37.28 -22.55 5.84
CA GLU A 709 -37.51 -21.21 5.30
C GLU A 709 -36.63 -20.16 6.01
N GLU A 710 -36.54 -20.21 7.34
CA GLU A 710 -35.64 -19.34 8.11
C GLU A 710 -34.16 -19.55 7.69
N THR A 711 -33.74 -20.80 7.54
CA THR A 711 -32.36 -21.12 7.13
C THR A 711 -32.04 -20.55 5.75
N ILE A 712 -32.98 -20.61 4.81
CA ILE A 712 -32.82 -20.02 3.47
C ILE A 712 -32.82 -18.51 3.50
N LYS A 713 -33.66 -17.88 4.32
CA LYS A 713 -33.62 -16.42 4.50
C LYS A 713 -32.27 -15.94 5.04
N ASP A 714 -31.70 -16.66 6.01
CA ASP A 714 -30.36 -16.34 6.50
C ASP A 714 -29.29 -16.63 5.45
N LEU A 715 -29.38 -17.72 4.69
CA LEU A 715 -28.47 -18.00 3.57
C LEU A 715 -28.48 -16.85 2.56
N LEU A 716 -29.66 -16.34 2.18
CA LEU A 716 -29.78 -15.23 1.23
C LEU A 716 -29.15 -13.95 1.78
N LYS A 717 -29.40 -13.62 3.06
CA LYS A 717 -28.77 -12.47 3.71
C LYS A 717 -27.25 -12.59 3.72
N LEU A 718 -26.70 -13.78 4.04
CA LEU A 718 -25.27 -14.03 4.04
C LEU A 718 -24.65 -14.03 2.63
N MET A 719 -25.43 -14.39 1.59
CA MET A 719 -25.00 -14.35 0.19
C MET A 719 -25.06 -12.94 -0.41
N SER A 720 -25.95 -12.08 0.09
CA SER A 720 -26.25 -10.78 -0.51
C SER A 720 -25.03 -9.86 -0.68
N PRO A 721 -23.98 -9.87 0.16
CA PRO A 721 -22.76 -9.14 -0.10
C PRO A 721 -21.98 -9.60 -1.35
N PHE A 722 -22.03 -10.88 -1.65
CA PHE A 722 -21.27 -11.51 -2.74
C PHE A 722 -22.06 -11.62 -4.03
N ALA A 723 -23.37 -11.82 -3.93
CA ALA A 723 -24.29 -11.98 -5.04
C ALA A 723 -25.54 -11.11 -4.84
N PRO A 724 -25.40 -9.76 -4.87
CA PRO A 724 -26.46 -8.86 -4.44
C PRO A 724 -27.70 -8.88 -5.33
N HIS A 725 -27.54 -8.97 -6.67
CA HIS A 725 -28.69 -8.98 -7.58
C HIS A 725 -29.47 -10.29 -7.47
N PHE A 726 -28.75 -11.41 -7.41
CA PHE A 726 -29.36 -12.72 -7.19
C PHE A 726 -30.09 -12.80 -5.85
N ALA A 727 -29.49 -12.29 -4.79
CA ALA A 727 -30.09 -12.33 -3.47
C ALA A 727 -31.38 -11.49 -3.39
N GLU A 728 -31.41 -10.31 -4.01
CA GLU A 728 -32.63 -9.50 -4.12
C GLU A 728 -33.74 -10.22 -4.92
N GLU A 729 -33.38 -10.84 -6.05
CA GLU A 729 -34.33 -11.57 -6.88
C GLU A 729 -34.95 -12.75 -6.12
N MET A 730 -34.11 -13.48 -5.40
CA MET A 730 -34.58 -14.60 -4.58
C MET A 730 -35.38 -14.15 -3.36
N TRP A 731 -35.04 -13.03 -2.77
CA TRP A 731 -35.76 -12.40 -1.69
C TRP A 731 -37.18 -11.97 -2.10
N GLU A 732 -37.28 -11.33 -3.26
CA GLU A 732 -38.60 -11.02 -3.91
C GLU A 732 -39.37 -12.30 -4.22
N THR A 733 -38.73 -13.37 -4.73
CA THR A 733 -39.31 -14.69 -4.99
C THR A 733 -39.82 -15.35 -3.71
N MET A 734 -39.13 -15.16 -2.58
CA MET A 734 -39.61 -15.59 -1.26
C MET A 734 -40.82 -14.78 -0.74
N GLY A 735 -41.29 -13.78 -1.51
CA GLY A 735 -42.49 -12.96 -1.16
C GLY A 735 -42.20 -11.82 -0.21
N GLU A 736 -40.94 -11.52 0.03
CA GLU A 736 -40.53 -10.38 0.85
C GLU A 736 -40.68 -9.07 0.06
N LYS A 737 -41.11 -7.98 0.72
CA LYS A 737 -41.52 -6.75 0.03
C LYS A 737 -40.45 -5.66 0.05
N ASP A 738 -39.56 -5.69 1.01
CA ASP A 738 -38.47 -4.72 1.12
C ASP A 738 -37.18 -5.30 0.58
N PHE A 739 -36.21 -4.42 0.26
CA PHE A 739 -34.89 -4.88 -0.18
C PHE A 739 -34.22 -5.76 0.87
N ILE A 740 -33.56 -6.84 0.42
CA ILE A 740 -32.75 -7.67 1.30
C ILE A 740 -31.64 -6.84 1.96
N PHE A 741 -31.17 -5.83 1.26
CA PHE A 741 -30.15 -4.92 1.74
C PHE A 741 -30.58 -4.06 2.94
N ASN A 742 -31.87 -3.81 3.12
CA ASN A 742 -32.43 -3.13 4.28
C ASN A 742 -32.62 -4.06 5.48
N GLN A 743 -32.42 -5.36 5.29
CA GLN A 743 -32.57 -6.32 6.38
C GLN A 743 -31.35 -6.30 7.30
N SER A 744 -31.58 -6.61 8.57
CA SER A 744 -30.49 -6.78 9.52
C SER A 744 -29.66 -8.02 9.19
N TRP A 745 -28.36 -7.91 9.35
CA TRP A 745 -27.45 -9.04 9.27
C TRP A 745 -27.84 -10.13 10.27
N PRO A 746 -27.87 -11.41 9.88
CA PRO A 746 -28.33 -12.47 10.77
C PRO A 746 -27.40 -12.61 11.99
N SER A 747 -28.02 -12.86 13.15
CA SER A 747 -27.31 -13.15 14.39
C SER A 747 -27.30 -14.65 14.68
N TYR A 748 -26.26 -15.12 15.32
CA TYR A 748 -26.20 -16.52 15.74
C TYR A 748 -26.50 -16.68 17.23
N ASP A 749 -27.06 -17.85 17.60
CA ASP A 749 -27.29 -18.23 18.99
C ASP A 749 -26.14 -19.15 19.46
N GLU A 750 -25.44 -18.73 20.51
CA GLU A 750 -24.35 -19.52 21.11
C GLU A 750 -24.83 -20.90 21.61
N LYS A 751 -26.09 -21.03 22.03
CA LYS A 751 -26.65 -22.30 22.45
C LYS A 751 -26.80 -23.29 21.29
N ALA A 752 -27.10 -22.78 20.09
CA ALA A 752 -27.21 -23.61 18.90
C ALA A 752 -25.85 -24.11 18.41
N LEU A 753 -24.75 -23.51 18.88
CA LEU A 753 -23.37 -23.93 18.56
C LEU A 753 -22.86 -25.06 19.44
N VAL A 754 -23.60 -25.43 20.47
CA VAL A 754 -23.23 -26.57 21.33
C VAL A 754 -23.78 -27.86 20.68
N LYS A 755 -22.91 -28.73 20.23
CA LYS A 755 -23.31 -30.07 19.77
C LYS A 755 -23.56 -30.95 20.95
N ASP A 756 -24.70 -31.62 20.94
CA ASP A 756 -25.00 -32.67 21.95
C ASP A 756 -23.98 -33.81 21.90
N GLU A 757 -23.48 -34.11 20.71
CA GLU A 757 -22.49 -35.19 20.48
C GLU A 757 -21.30 -34.65 19.63
N VAL A 758 -20.12 -35.23 19.87
CA VAL A 758 -18.91 -35.00 19.12
C VAL A 758 -18.33 -36.30 18.59
N GLU A 759 -17.94 -36.30 17.31
CA GLU A 759 -17.29 -37.46 16.70
C GLU A 759 -15.82 -37.50 17.14
N ILE A 760 -15.43 -38.57 17.80
CA ILE A 760 -14.06 -38.85 18.22
C ILE A 760 -13.44 -40.01 17.44
N ALA A 761 -12.13 -39.95 17.20
CA ALA A 761 -11.39 -41.02 16.59
C ALA A 761 -11.07 -42.11 17.65
N VAL A 762 -11.42 -43.37 17.37
CA VAL A 762 -11.06 -44.51 18.19
C VAL A 762 -9.80 -45.15 17.65
N GLN A 763 -8.78 -45.14 18.49
CA GLN A 763 -7.47 -45.71 18.19
C GLN A 763 -7.21 -46.95 19.02
N PHE A 764 -6.60 -47.95 18.41
CA PHE A 764 -6.00 -49.12 19.11
C PHE A 764 -4.49 -49.10 18.80
N ASN A 765 -3.68 -49.07 19.86
CA ASN A 765 -2.22 -49.01 19.78
C ASN A 765 -1.73 -47.84 18.86
N GLY A 766 -2.39 -46.67 18.94
CA GLY A 766 -2.03 -45.47 18.17
C GLY A 766 -2.52 -45.43 16.73
N GLN A 767 -3.24 -46.46 16.24
CA GLN A 767 -3.82 -46.50 14.90
C GLN A 767 -5.33 -46.27 14.94
N ILE A 768 -5.84 -45.31 14.18
CA ILE A 768 -7.28 -45.06 14.04
C ILE A 768 -7.95 -46.28 13.39
N LYS A 769 -8.96 -46.82 14.04
CA LYS A 769 -9.72 -47.94 13.54
C LYS A 769 -11.13 -47.58 13.09
N PHE A 770 -11.78 -46.67 13.80
CA PHE A 770 -13.10 -46.14 13.45
C PHE A 770 -13.33 -44.79 14.17
N ARG A 771 -14.47 -44.18 13.90
CA ARG A 771 -14.96 -42.98 14.59
C ARG A 771 -16.29 -43.28 15.23
N ILE A 772 -16.60 -42.59 16.34
CA ILE A 772 -17.83 -42.77 17.11
C ILE A 772 -18.30 -41.43 17.67
N ASN A 773 -19.60 -41.20 17.69
CA ASN A 773 -20.18 -40.07 18.38
C ASN A 773 -20.28 -40.37 19.88
N VAL A 774 -19.87 -39.38 20.68
CA VAL A 774 -19.99 -39.39 22.14
C VAL A 774 -20.59 -38.08 22.61
N PRO A 775 -21.36 -38.06 23.73
CA PRO A 775 -21.88 -36.79 24.27
C PRO A 775 -20.73 -35.80 24.53
N THR A 776 -20.93 -34.53 24.17
CA THR A 776 -19.89 -33.47 24.26
C THR A 776 -19.46 -33.24 25.72
N ASP A 777 -20.38 -33.41 26.66
CA ASP A 777 -20.18 -33.24 28.10
C ASP A 777 -19.73 -34.54 28.81
N ALA A 778 -19.65 -35.69 28.07
CA ALA A 778 -19.27 -36.96 28.62
C ALA A 778 -17.93 -36.92 29.36
N GLU A 779 -17.90 -37.53 30.56
CA GLU A 779 -16.67 -37.68 31.30
C GLU A 779 -15.78 -38.80 30.67
N ASN A 780 -14.48 -38.73 30.90
CA ASN A 780 -13.53 -39.67 30.30
C ASN A 780 -13.95 -41.15 30.50
N LYS A 781 -14.50 -41.49 31.67
CA LYS A 781 -14.97 -42.82 31.97
C LYS A 781 -16.19 -43.22 31.13
N GLU A 782 -17.09 -42.32 30.92
CA GLU A 782 -18.27 -42.52 30.07
C GLU A 782 -17.88 -42.76 28.61
N ILE A 783 -16.93 -41.93 28.08
CA ILE A 783 -16.35 -42.12 26.75
C ILE A 783 -15.69 -43.50 26.63
N GLU A 784 -14.95 -43.92 27.67
CA GLU A 784 -14.34 -45.24 27.70
C GLU A 784 -15.38 -46.36 27.62
N ASP A 785 -16.47 -46.22 28.38
CA ASP A 785 -17.54 -47.22 28.43
C ASP A 785 -18.32 -47.29 27.10
N ILE A 786 -18.63 -46.17 26.50
CA ILE A 786 -19.26 -46.07 25.17
C ILE A 786 -18.39 -46.81 24.14
N VAL A 787 -17.09 -46.51 24.10
CA VAL A 787 -16.19 -47.09 23.11
C VAL A 787 -15.94 -48.58 23.37
N LYS A 788 -15.83 -49.01 24.61
CA LYS A 788 -15.67 -50.44 24.94
C LYS A 788 -16.89 -51.29 24.58
N ASN A 789 -18.08 -50.71 24.72
CA ASN A 789 -19.34 -51.37 24.41
C ASN A 789 -19.74 -51.31 22.93
N ASP A 790 -19.03 -50.52 22.11
CA ASP A 790 -19.29 -50.49 20.67
C ASP A 790 -18.91 -51.85 20.02
N PRO A 791 -19.80 -52.44 19.22
CA PRO A 791 -19.55 -53.71 18.56
C PRO A 791 -18.26 -53.75 17.74
N ARG A 792 -17.85 -52.60 17.18
CA ARG A 792 -16.63 -52.50 16.39
C ARG A 792 -15.35 -52.57 17.23
N SER A 793 -15.45 -52.34 18.54
CA SER A 793 -14.34 -52.51 19.48
C SER A 793 -14.07 -53.94 19.85
N ALA A 794 -15.10 -54.83 19.79
CA ALA A 794 -15.03 -56.21 20.22
C ALA A 794 -13.84 -56.96 19.58
N GLN A 795 -13.67 -56.84 18.27
CA GLN A 795 -12.59 -57.50 17.52
C GLN A 795 -11.17 -57.10 17.96
N TYR A 796 -11.03 -55.98 18.66
CA TYR A 796 -9.74 -55.51 19.17
C TYR A 796 -9.54 -55.80 20.64
N LEU A 797 -10.60 -56.17 21.36
CA LEU A 797 -10.62 -56.43 22.80
C LEU A 797 -10.77 -57.92 23.20
N GLU A 798 -11.36 -58.79 22.32
CA GLU A 798 -11.77 -60.16 22.62
C GLU A 798 -10.67 -61.16 23.14
N VAL A 799 -9.40 -60.84 22.89
CA VAL A 799 -8.26 -61.75 23.29
C VAL A 799 -7.10 -60.90 23.89
N LYS A 800 -7.31 -59.63 24.22
CA LYS A 800 -6.23 -58.72 24.63
C LYS A 800 -6.52 -58.01 25.94
N ASN A 801 -5.50 -57.88 26.77
CA ASN A 801 -5.58 -57.11 27.99
C ASN A 801 -5.38 -55.62 27.70
N ILE A 802 -6.27 -54.75 28.21
CA ILE A 802 -6.11 -53.31 28.15
C ILE A 802 -4.98 -52.90 29.10
N VAL A 803 -3.95 -52.32 28.55
CA VAL A 803 -2.78 -51.82 29.32
C VAL A 803 -3.01 -50.37 29.76
N LYS A 804 -3.57 -49.56 28.91
CA LYS A 804 -3.82 -48.14 29.18
C LYS A 804 -4.89 -47.58 28.25
N ILE A 805 -5.68 -46.64 28.76
CA ILE A 805 -6.62 -45.83 27.95
C ILE A 805 -6.23 -44.36 28.09
N ILE A 806 -6.19 -43.68 26.98
CA ILE A 806 -5.92 -42.25 26.91
C ILE A 806 -7.08 -41.60 26.19
N VAL A 807 -7.83 -40.74 26.88
CA VAL A 807 -8.94 -39.95 26.32
C VAL A 807 -8.46 -38.51 26.15
N VAL A 808 -8.62 -37.98 24.96
CA VAL A 808 -8.49 -36.56 24.65
C VAL A 808 -9.87 -36.06 24.30
N LYS A 809 -10.54 -35.40 25.26
CA LYS A 809 -11.92 -34.92 25.10
C LYS A 809 -12.12 -34.19 23.76
N GLY A 810 -13.18 -34.54 23.04
CA GLY A 810 -13.54 -33.94 21.76
C GLY A 810 -12.65 -34.33 20.58
N ARG A 811 -11.64 -35.19 20.73
CA ARG A 811 -10.70 -35.52 19.64
C ARG A 811 -10.50 -37.02 19.41
N LEU A 812 -10.10 -37.73 20.41
CA LEU A 812 -9.79 -39.14 20.25
C LEU A 812 -9.77 -39.91 21.58
N ILE A 813 -9.96 -41.21 21.47
CA ILE A 813 -9.61 -42.18 22.51
C ILE A 813 -8.60 -43.20 21.96
N ASN A 814 -7.53 -43.44 22.68
CA ASN A 814 -6.54 -44.46 22.32
C ASN A 814 -6.50 -45.57 23.38
N ILE A 815 -6.85 -46.77 22.98
CA ILE A 815 -6.81 -48.00 23.83
C ILE A 815 -5.55 -48.75 23.48
N VAL A 816 -4.64 -48.83 24.43
CA VAL A 816 -3.43 -49.65 24.29
C VAL A 816 -3.75 -51.05 24.78
N VAL A 817 -3.64 -52.02 23.90
CA VAL A 817 -3.91 -53.45 24.17
C VAL A 817 -2.66 -54.31 23.91
N LYS A 818 -2.49 -55.35 24.72
CA LYS A 818 -1.37 -56.27 24.63
C LYS A 818 -1.83 -57.73 24.60
#